data_761bb62ed980e11865a753b75d4f53c9
#
_entry.id   761bb62ed980e11865a753b75d4f53c9
#
_cell.length_a   1.000
_cell.length_b   1.000
_cell.length_c   1.000
_cell.angle_alpha   90.00
_cell.angle_beta   90.00
_cell.angle_gamma   90.00
#
_symmetry.space_group_name_H-M   'P 1'
#
loop_
_entity.id
_entity.type
_entity.pdbx_description
1 polymer ?
#
loop_
_entity_poly.entity_id
_entity_poly.type
_entity_poly.pdbx_seq_one_letter_code
_entity_poly.pdbx_strand_id
1 'polypeptide(L)'
;MKKNPQFPQCGPCGRYGKVLLYVLVVVLINLVGVNLFTRFDLTANRVYSLSPVSREVVATLSEPLTFKVFFSANLPAPYNGVERYVHDLLQEYALAGNQYFNYQFYNPGGDDEAALVNQEQARSYGITPVQIRAIEQDEVKFQKAYMGLVMIHGDLVETLPAITSTEGLEYRLTTAIKRMNNKISRLLALPEKVKIELFLSSSLQAVGPYLNLKGLEEVPRTVAELVGRLNGRLYDRLDYEFIDPSTSAAAAAAAVDKQVMELKWKEFRNRQGQIIPEDHGYAGLRISLAGESRSLPLISAVKVPIFGTQYIMASVEELEEILNVAVEDVIGINEKIGYLSSHGTLPLEAMAMPGQPHSEAATHFNVLLSREYAPEPVSLEKMSSLTGIRTLIIARPTEKFSDYELYLLDQFLLRGNKLAVFYDPFDELMPSQQQMMMGQGPSYAPVQTGLEKLLAHHGVKIKPAYVLDQECFKQQLPQNQGGGEQPIYFAPLIQSRHINKDYPFISNIKGLVMLKAAPLELDVDALKARGLTATRLFSSSEKSWLMQGRIDLNPMFMQPPAEADAFASHTLAALLEGSFGSYFSGQPLPEKPAEKTAETQDEAENQDDSAAAETQTRNPLLAEGLLESHGERLETGRPGALLVVGSADILRDNIVDEAGATPNAQLLMNMIDYLNGREDQAVMRSKTQSFNPLAEISPESRALIKGANLIGLPLLVVLAGIMAWLKRGARRRKLKQMFS
;
A
#
# COMPACT_ATOMS: atom_id res chain seq x y z
N MET A 1 63.77 5.68 -55.13
CA MET A 1 63.84 4.22 -54.91
C MET A 1 63.70 3.93 -53.41
N LYS A 2 62.50 3.62 -52.91
CA LYS A 2 62.30 3.18 -51.52
C LYS A 2 62.01 1.68 -51.55
N LYS A 3 62.90 0.89 -50.95
CA LYS A 3 62.74 -0.55 -50.78
C LYS A 3 61.64 -0.85 -49.79
N ASN A 4 60.62 -1.61 -50.19
CA ASN A 4 59.66 -2.23 -49.29
C ASN A 4 60.37 -3.36 -48.50
N PRO A 5 60.13 -3.44 -47.17
CA PRO A 5 60.61 -4.59 -46.41
C PRO A 5 59.75 -5.80 -46.73
N GLN A 6 60.37 -6.84 -47.36
CA GLN A 6 59.72 -8.15 -47.50
C GLN A 6 59.70 -8.84 -46.15
N PHE A 7 58.46 -9.10 -45.61
CA PHE A 7 58.28 -9.98 -44.46
C PHE A 7 58.62 -11.44 -44.86
N PRO A 8 59.41 -12.20 -44.07
CA PRO A 8 59.75 -13.58 -44.39
C PRO A 8 58.49 -14.46 -44.44
N GLN A 9 58.31 -15.20 -45.52
CA GLN A 9 57.31 -16.25 -45.67
C GLN A 9 57.63 -17.37 -44.66
N CYS A 10 56.83 -17.44 -43.55
CA CYS A 10 56.89 -18.55 -42.61
C CYS A 10 56.46 -19.85 -43.32
N GLY A 11 57.33 -20.85 -43.36
CA GLY A 11 57.08 -22.22 -43.81
C GLY A 11 55.95 -22.92 -43.02
N PRO A 12 55.65 -24.21 -43.22
CA PRO A 12 54.55 -24.97 -42.65
C PRO A 12 54.41 -24.84 -41.12
N CYS A 13 55.49 -24.60 -40.37
CA CYS A 13 55.47 -24.27 -38.93
C CYS A 13 54.65 -22.99 -38.59
N GLY A 14 54.58 -22.00 -39.47
CA GLY A 14 53.84 -20.77 -39.24
C GLY A 14 52.31 -20.95 -39.32
N ARG A 15 51.84 -21.95 -40.04
CA ARG A 15 50.42 -22.30 -40.09
C ARG A 15 49.95 -22.97 -38.79
N TYR A 16 50.68 -23.89 -38.27
CA TYR A 16 50.41 -24.56 -36.99
C TYR A 16 50.57 -23.60 -35.81
N GLY A 17 51.57 -22.71 -35.85
CA GLY A 17 51.69 -21.64 -34.83
C GLY A 17 50.52 -20.68 -34.80
N LYS A 18 49.94 -20.32 -35.96
CA LYS A 18 48.70 -19.50 -36.01
C LYS A 18 47.50 -20.27 -35.47
N VAL A 19 47.33 -21.53 -35.79
CA VAL A 19 46.24 -22.36 -35.26
C VAL A 19 46.37 -22.52 -33.74
N LEU A 20 47.60 -22.78 -33.25
CA LEU A 20 47.87 -22.88 -31.81
C LEU A 20 47.56 -21.57 -31.10
N LEU A 21 47.91 -20.41 -31.69
CA LEU A 21 47.59 -19.09 -31.15
C LEU A 21 46.07 -18.85 -31.10
N TYR A 22 45.32 -19.22 -32.13
CA TYR A 22 43.86 -19.14 -32.14
C TYR A 22 43.22 -20.02 -31.06
N VAL A 23 43.69 -21.25 -30.90
CA VAL A 23 43.21 -22.16 -29.85
C VAL A 23 43.52 -21.58 -28.46
N LEU A 24 44.73 -21.03 -28.26
CA LEU A 24 45.11 -20.38 -27.01
C LEU A 24 44.24 -19.18 -26.71
N VAL A 25 43.95 -18.31 -27.70
CA VAL A 25 43.06 -17.16 -27.54
C VAL A 25 41.64 -17.63 -27.21
N VAL A 26 41.12 -18.65 -27.87
CA VAL A 26 39.77 -19.20 -27.56
C VAL A 26 39.75 -19.79 -26.14
N VAL A 27 40.79 -20.49 -25.72
CA VAL A 27 40.89 -21.02 -24.34
C VAL A 27 40.97 -19.88 -23.32
N LEU A 28 41.75 -18.83 -23.59
CA LEU A 28 41.85 -17.66 -22.72
C LEU A 28 40.53 -16.90 -22.64
N ILE A 29 39.80 -16.72 -23.76
CA ILE A 29 38.47 -16.09 -23.78
C ILE A 29 37.50 -16.92 -22.96
N ASN A 30 37.52 -18.25 -23.07
CA ASN A 30 36.67 -19.12 -22.26
C ASN A 30 37.03 -19.06 -20.76
N LEU A 31 38.33 -19.06 -20.41
CA LEU A 31 38.81 -18.89 -19.04
C LEU A 31 38.42 -17.53 -18.45
N VAL A 32 38.49 -16.46 -19.23
CA VAL A 32 38.01 -15.14 -18.85
C VAL A 32 36.48 -15.13 -18.71
N GLY A 33 35.77 -15.79 -19.64
CA GLY A 33 34.31 -15.90 -19.60
C GLY A 33 33.75 -16.66 -18.39
N VAL A 34 34.52 -17.65 -17.89
CA VAL A 34 34.15 -18.36 -16.64
C VAL A 34 34.35 -17.49 -15.39
N ASN A 35 35.37 -16.60 -15.40
CA ASN A 35 35.67 -15.73 -14.25
C ASN A 35 34.98 -14.36 -14.30
N LEU A 36 34.67 -13.85 -15.49
CA LEU A 36 33.92 -12.59 -15.72
C LEU A 36 32.50 -12.92 -16.14
N PHE A 37 31.69 -13.32 -15.17
CA PHE A 37 30.28 -13.60 -15.38
C PHE A 37 29.49 -12.28 -15.36
N THR A 38 29.24 -11.68 -16.53
CA THR A 38 28.38 -10.52 -16.69
C THR A 38 27.03 -10.96 -17.24
N ARG A 39 25.97 -10.78 -16.46
CA ARG A 39 24.59 -10.96 -16.91
C ARG A 39 24.05 -9.65 -17.48
N PHE A 40 23.49 -9.69 -18.68
CA PHE A 40 22.74 -8.59 -19.26
C PHE A 40 21.25 -8.96 -19.22
N ASP A 41 20.49 -8.23 -18.44
CA ASP A 41 19.04 -8.37 -18.40
C ASP A 41 18.45 -7.63 -19.61
N LEU A 42 17.91 -8.38 -20.58
CA LEU A 42 17.27 -7.87 -21.79
C LEU A 42 15.75 -7.72 -21.64
N THR A 43 15.21 -7.97 -20.46
CA THR A 43 13.77 -7.79 -20.22
C THR A 43 13.43 -6.30 -20.15
N ALA A 44 12.23 -5.92 -20.65
CA ALA A 44 11.80 -4.53 -20.70
C ALA A 44 11.81 -3.85 -19.32
N ASN A 45 11.50 -4.60 -18.24
CA ASN A 45 11.39 -4.09 -16.87
C ASN A 45 12.57 -4.52 -15.98
N ARG A 46 13.65 -5.07 -16.55
CA ARG A 46 14.82 -5.58 -15.81
C ARG A 46 14.43 -6.53 -14.65
N VAL A 47 13.54 -7.46 -14.94
CA VAL A 47 12.91 -8.36 -13.94
C VAL A 47 13.93 -9.31 -13.29
N TYR A 48 15.02 -9.66 -14.01
CA TYR A 48 16.08 -10.55 -13.53
C TYR A 48 17.33 -9.82 -12.99
N SER A 49 17.26 -8.51 -12.78
CA SER A 49 18.32 -7.74 -12.13
C SER A 49 17.78 -6.97 -10.94
N LEU A 50 18.53 -6.93 -9.84
CA LEU A 50 18.11 -6.23 -8.63
C LEU A 50 17.98 -4.73 -8.85
N SER A 51 16.98 -4.13 -8.23
CA SER A 51 16.83 -2.69 -8.12
C SER A 51 17.99 -2.05 -7.32
N PRO A 52 18.25 -0.75 -7.47
CA PRO A 52 19.25 -0.06 -6.65
C PRO A 52 19.01 -0.21 -5.15
N VAL A 53 17.75 -0.07 -4.70
CA VAL A 53 17.35 -0.24 -3.29
C VAL A 53 17.66 -1.65 -2.79
N SER A 54 17.33 -2.69 -3.58
CA SER A 54 17.60 -4.07 -3.20
C SER A 54 19.08 -4.33 -2.98
N ARG A 55 19.93 -3.76 -3.85
CA ARG A 55 21.39 -3.86 -3.72
C ARG A 55 21.91 -3.13 -2.48
N GLU A 56 21.44 -1.91 -2.26
CA GLU A 56 21.86 -1.09 -1.12
C GLU A 56 21.51 -1.77 0.21
N VAL A 57 20.28 -2.28 0.34
CA VAL A 57 19.79 -2.91 1.56
C VAL A 57 20.64 -4.14 1.95
N VAL A 58 21.02 -4.99 1.00
CA VAL A 58 21.84 -6.18 1.31
C VAL A 58 23.34 -5.86 1.44
N ALA A 59 23.82 -4.77 0.81
CA ALA A 59 25.19 -4.30 0.97
C ALA A 59 25.44 -3.65 2.35
N THR A 60 24.40 -3.11 2.98
CA THR A 60 24.47 -2.40 4.26
C THR A 60 24.11 -3.26 5.47
N LEU A 61 23.99 -4.57 5.33
CA LEU A 61 23.70 -5.47 6.43
C LEU A 61 24.80 -5.38 7.51
N SER A 62 24.37 -5.21 8.78
CA SER A 62 25.24 -5.13 9.95
C SER A 62 25.34 -6.45 10.72
N GLU A 63 24.38 -7.35 10.53
CA GLU A 63 24.28 -8.67 11.16
C GLU A 63 23.93 -9.75 10.14
N PRO A 64 24.15 -11.05 10.47
CA PRO A 64 23.84 -12.15 9.56
C PRO A 64 22.35 -12.20 9.18
N LEU A 65 22.09 -12.22 7.90
CA LEU A 65 20.77 -12.47 7.31
C LEU A 65 20.81 -13.81 6.59
N THR A 66 19.99 -14.75 7.01
CA THR A 66 19.92 -16.10 6.46
C THR A 66 18.54 -16.40 5.90
N PHE A 67 18.48 -16.79 4.64
CA PHE A 67 17.28 -17.30 4.00
C PHE A 67 17.26 -18.83 4.05
N LYS A 68 16.20 -19.41 4.62
CA LYS A 68 15.89 -20.83 4.52
C LYS A 68 14.69 -21.01 3.61
N VAL A 69 14.92 -21.64 2.45
CA VAL A 69 13.93 -21.76 1.37
C VAL A 69 13.42 -23.19 1.32
N PHE A 70 12.14 -23.38 1.51
CA PHE A 70 11.48 -24.69 1.53
C PHE A 70 10.63 -24.85 0.28
N PHE A 71 11.19 -25.50 -0.73
CA PHE A 71 10.49 -25.78 -1.98
C PHE A 71 10.53 -27.26 -2.29
N SER A 72 9.38 -27.84 -2.61
CA SER A 72 9.30 -29.23 -3.11
C SER A 72 9.95 -29.34 -4.48
N ALA A 73 10.75 -30.38 -4.69
CA ALA A 73 11.37 -30.64 -5.99
C ALA A 73 10.32 -31.01 -7.05
N ASN A 74 10.66 -30.80 -8.31
CA ASN A 74 9.86 -31.20 -9.48
C ASN A 74 8.43 -30.64 -9.49
N LEU A 75 8.28 -29.36 -9.13
CA LEU A 75 6.99 -28.68 -9.21
C LEU A 75 6.49 -28.61 -10.65
N PRO A 76 5.17 -28.85 -10.90
CA PRO A 76 4.60 -28.72 -12.23
C PRO A 76 4.56 -27.23 -12.68
N ALA A 77 4.41 -27.02 -14.00
CA ALA A 77 4.17 -25.67 -14.50
C ALA A 77 2.83 -25.11 -13.99
N PRO A 78 2.73 -23.81 -13.61
CA PRO A 78 3.76 -22.76 -13.72
C PRO A 78 4.71 -22.68 -12.51
N TYR A 79 4.55 -23.49 -11.47
CA TYR A 79 5.22 -23.38 -10.17
C TYR A 79 6.73 -23.66 -10.23
N ASN A 80 7.17 -24.48 -11.21
CA ASN A 80 8.61 -24.69 -11.46
C ASN A 80 9.35 -23.40 -11.87
N GLY A 81 8.66 -22.46 -12.50
CA GLY A 81 9.18 -21.14 -12.80
C GLY A 81 9.38 -20.28 -11.56
N VAL A 82 8.51 -20.45 -10.54
CA VAL A 82 8.62 -19.72 -9.28
C VAL A 82 9.86 -20.14 -8.50
N GLU A 83 10.12 -21.46 -8.36
CA GLU A 83 11.31 -21.97 -7.70
C GLU A 83 12.59 -21.41 -8.33
N ARG A 84 12.68 -21.50 -9.66
CA ARG A 84 13.84 -20.98 -10.39
C ARG A 84 14.03 -19.49 -10.18
N TYR A 85 12.95 -18.71 -10.24
CA TYR A 85 13.02 -17.27 -10.01
C TYR A 85 13.49 -16.93 -8.60
N VAL A 86 12.99 -17.64 -7.56
CA VAL A 86 13.46 -17.47 -6.17
C VAL A 86 14.95 -17.75 -6.07
N HIS A 87 15.42 -18.83 -6.71
CA HIS A 87 16.84 -19.19 -6.72
C HIS A 87 17.69 -18.09 -7.37
N ASP A 88 17.30 -17.63 -8.57
CA ASP A 88 18.02 -16.60 -9.30
C ASP A 88 18.02 -15.27 -8.52
N LEU A 89 16.88 -14.90 -7.92
CA LEU A 89 16.76 -13.69 -7.13
C LEU A 89 17.67 -13.71 -5.89
N LEU A 90 17.70 -14.81 -5.13
CA LEU A 90 18.56 -14.93 -3.97
C LEU A 90 20.04 -14.97 -4.35
N GLN A 91 20.38 -15.53 -5.51
CA GLN A 91 21.73 -15.47 -6.06
C GLN A 91 22.15 -14.02 -6.38
N GLU A 92 21.26 -13.22 -6.98
CA GLU A 92 21.52 -11.80 -7.24
C GLU A 92 21.69 -11.01 -5.93
N TYR A 93 20.88 -11.30 -4.89
CA TYR A 93 21.07 -10.72 -3.57
C TYR A 93 22.43 -11.09 -2.96
N ALA A 94 22.86 -12.34 -3.09
CA ALA A 94 24.15 -12.78 -2.58
C ALA A 94 25.34 -12.13 -3.31
N LEU A 95 25.21 -11.90 -4.62
CA LEU A 95 26.21 -11.18 -5.40
C LEU A 95 26.30 -9.69 -5.06
N ALA A 96 25.20 -9.08 -4.70
CA ALA A 96 25.13 -7.67 -4.31
C ALA A 96 25.41 -7.45 -2.81
N GLY A 97 25.18 -8.48 -2.00
CA GLY A 97 25.31 -8.44 -0.54
C GLY A 97 26.75 -8.52 -0.05
N ASN A 98 26.89 -8.31 1.26
CA ASN A 98 28.14 -8.47 1.97
C ASN A 98 28.24 -9.90 2.59
N GLN A 99 29.27 -10.15 3.42
CA GLN A 99 29.53 -11.43 4.08
C GLN A 99 28.40 -11.91 5.02
N TYR A 100 27.45 -11.05 5.35
CA TYR A 100 26.34 -11.38 6.25
C TYR A 100 25.13 -11.95 5.50
N PHE A 101 25.10 -11.91 4.16
CA PHE A 101 23.98 -12.47 3.38
C PHE A 101 24.22 -13.96 3.10
N ASN A 102 23.30 -14.83 3.56
CA ASN A 102 23.34 -16.28 3.37
C ASN A 102 21.98 -16.82 2.93
N TYR A 103 21.98 -17.89 2.12
CA TYR A 103 20.75 -18.60 1.79
C TYR A 103 20.97 -20.09 1.63
N GLN A 104 19.94 -20.89 1.93
CA GLN A 104 19.96 -22.33 1.81
C GLN A 104 18.62 -22.87 1.36
N PHE A 105 18.64 -23.80 0.42
CA PHE A 105 17.44 -24.49 -0.08
C PHE A 105 17.29 -25.83 0.62
N TYR A 106 16.05 -26.12 1.01
CA TYR A 106 15.59 -27.36 1.61
C TYR A 106 14.49 -27.97 0.76
N ASN A 107 14.57 -29.26 0.49
CA ASN A 107 13.52 -29.98 -0.22
C ASN A 107 12.64 -30.76 0.76
N PRO A 108 11.41 -30.31 1.09
CA PRO A 108 10.47 -31.07 1.92
C PRO A 108 9.55 -31.98 1.08
N GLY A 109 9.80 -32.11 -0.22
CA GLY A 109 9.03 -33.00 -1.10
C GLY A 109 9.52 -34.43 -0.99
N GLY A 110 8.58 -35.37 -0.77
CA GLY A 110 8.89 -36.79 -0.64
C GLY A 110 8.60 -37.34 0.76
N ASP A 111 8.82 -38.64 0.92
CA ASP A 111 8.56 -39.39 2.18
C ASP A 111 9.83 -40.01 2.75
N ASP A 112 11.01 -39.60 2.24
CA ASP A 112 12.29 -40.03 2.77
C ASP A 112 12.63 -39.32 4.09
N GLU A 113 13.55 -39.87 4.87
CA GLU A 113 13.90 -39.34 6.19
C GLU A 113 14.37 -37.87 6.13
N ALA A 114 15.12 -37.50 5.12
CA ALA A 114 15.57 -36.13 4.91
C ALA A 114 14.42 -35.17 4.61
N ALA A 115 13.44 -35.60 3.80
CA ALA A 115 12.24 -34.83 3.51
C ALA A 115 11.37 -34.61 4.75
N LEU A 116 11.22 -35.65 5.60
CA LEU A 116 10.46 -35.54 6.84
C LEU A 116 11.09 -34.55 7.82
N VAL A 117 12.43 -34.55 7.96
CA VAL A 117 13.16 -33.56 8.76
C VAL A 117 12.92 -32.14 8.22
N ASN A 118 13.01 -31.96 6.90
CA ASN A 118 12.77 -30.66 6.26
C ASN A 118 11.30 -30.21 6.41
N GLN A 119 10.33 -31.13 6.39
CA GLN A 119 8.91 -30.82 6.64
C GLN A 119 8.68 -30.35 8.08
N GLU A 120 9.31 -30.99 9.06
CA GLU A 120 9.20 -30.59 10.46
C GLU A 120 9.85 -29.21 10.68
N GLN A 121 11.01 -28.98 10.07
CA GLN A 121 11.67 -27.68 10.10
C GLN A 121 10.81 -26.60 9.41
N ALA A 122 10.19 -26.88 8.28
CA ALA A 122 9.28 -25.95 7.62
C ALA A 122 8.09 -25.58 8.52
N ARG A 123 7.48 -26.59 9.18
CA ARG A 123 6.37 -26.39 10.12
C ARG A 123 6.75 -25.54 11.33
N SER A 124 7.95 -25.73 11.86
CA SER A 124 8.44 -24.93 13.01
C SER A 124 8.55 -23.44 12.68
N TYR A 125 8.67 -23.09 11.39
CA TYR A 125 8.65 -21.71 10.90
C TYR A 125 7.27 -21.28 10.37
N GLY A 126 6.21 -22.06 10.56
CA GLY A 126 4.86 -21.73 10.09
C GLY A 126 4.64 -21.97 8.58
N ILE A 127 5.59 -22.66 7.90
CA ILE A 127 5.43 -23.00 6.49
C ILE A 127 4.65 -24.31 6.37
N THR A 128 3.45 -24.24 5.77
CA THR A 128 2.58 -25.37 5.55
C THR A 128 2.48 -25.71 4.07
N PRO A 129 2.21 -26.99 3.71
CA PRO A 129 2.06 -27.36 2.30
C PRO A 129 0.81 -26.74 1.70
N VAL A 130 0.93 -26.16 0.52
CA VAL A 130 -0.17 -25.63 -0.28
C VAL A 130 -0.66 -26.67 -1.27
N GLN A 131 -1.96 -26.69 -1.57
CA GLN A 131 -2.51 -27.49 -2.65
C GLN A 131 -2.27 -26.79 -4.00
N ILE A 132 -1.52 -27.44 -4.87
CA ILE A 132 -1.28 -26.98 -6.23
C ILE A 132 -1.99 -27.85 -7.24
N ARG A 133 -2.41 -27.23 -8.32
CA ARG A 133 -3.08 -27.89 -9.44
C ARG A 133 -2.06 -28.25 -10.50
N ALA A 134 -1.91 -29.53 -10.79
CA ALA A 134 -1.11 -30.05 -11.89
C ALA A 134 -2.03 -30.53 -13.02
N ILE A 135 -1.67 -30.27 -14.26
CA ILE A 135 -2.35 -30.81 -15.44
C ILE A 135 -1.39 -31.84 -16.04
N GLU A 136 -1.71 -33.13 -15.88
CA GLU A 136 -0.95 -34.22 -16.47
C GLU A 136 -1.88 -35.01 -17.39
N GLN A 137 -1.49 -35.19 -18.66
CA GLN A 137 -2.21 -35.96 -19.65
C GLN A 137 -3.72 -35.66 -19.72
N ASP A 138 -4.10 -34.37 -19.72
CA ASP A 138 -5.47 -33.85 -19.69
C ASP A 138 -6.28 -34.15 -18.40
N GLU A 139 -5.64 -34.68 -17.36
CA GLU A 139 -6.24 -34.85 -16.04
C GLU A 139 -5.75 -33.75 -15.09
N VAL A 140 -6.69 -33.23 -14.28
CA VAL A 140 -6.35 -32.27 -13.22
C VAL A 140 -6.07 -33.05 -11.95
N LYS A 141 -4.82 -33.00 -11.50
CA LYS A 141 -4.39 -33.57 -10.22
C LYS A 141 -4.09 -32.48 -9.21
N PHE A 142 -4.48 -32.72 -7.97
CA PHE A 142 -4.10 -31.87 -6.85
C PHE A 142 -2.98 -32.55 -6.08
N GLN A 143 -1.88 -31.85 -5.89
CA GLN A 143 -0.78 -32.33 -5.06
C GLN A 143 -0.42 -31.30 -3.98
N LYS A 144 0.07 -31.77 -2.86
CA LYS A 144 0.61 -30.91 -1.80
C LYS A 144 2.06 -30.57 -2.10
N ALA A 145 2.40 -29.30 -2.03
CA ALA A 145 3.77 -28.82 -2.25
C ALA A 145 4.13 -27.76 -1.22
N TYR A 146 5.37 -27.77 -0.78
CA TYR A 146 5.93 -26.70 0.03
C TYR A 146 6.52 -25.65 -0.92
N MET A 147 6.18 -24.39 -0.70
CA MET A 147 6.60 -23.27 -1.52
C MET A 147 6.74 -22.01 -0.65
N GLY A 148 7.58 -22.06 0.36
CA GLY A 148 7.76 -20.95 1.30
C GLY A 148 9.22 -20.67 1.61
N LEU A 149 9.48 -19.56 2.26
CA LEU A 149 10.79 -19.21 2.79
C LEU A 149 10.69 -18.51 4.12
N VAL A 150 11.76 -18.55 4.89
CA VAL A 150 11.93 -17.79 6.12
C VAL A 150 13.21 -16.97 6.05
N MET A 151 13.14 -15.73 6.50
CA MET A 151 14.25 -14.82 6.68
C MET A 151 14.57 -14.74 8.17
N ILE A 152 15.85 -14.92 8.51
CA ILE A 152 16.36 -14.85 9.89
C ILE A 152 17.44 -13.78 9.90
N HIS A 153 17.23 -12.68 10.62
CA HIS A 153 18.16 -11.57 10.72
C HIS A 153 18.38 -11.22 12.20
N GLY A 154 19.54 -11.59 12.73
CA GLY A 154 19.76 -11.62 14.17
C GLY A 154 18.72 -12.50 14.85
N ASP A 155 17.99 -11.94 15.82
CA ASP A 155 16.91 -12.64 16.54
C ASP A 155 15.53 -12.48 15.85
N LEU A 156 15.44 -11.69 14.78
CA LEU A 156 14.20 -11.49 14.05
C LEU A 156 13.96 -12.61 13.04
N VAL A 157 12.74 -13.11 13.01
CA VAL A 157 12.29 -14.14 12.06
C VAL A 157 11.07 -13.65 11.33
N GLU A 158 11.13 -13.62 10.01
CA GLU A 158 10.01 -13.29 9.14
C GLU A 158 9.77 -14.42 8.15
N THR A 159 8.51 -14.85 8.02
CA THR A 159 8.14 -15.99 7.21
C THR A 159 7.24 -15.57 6.05
N LEU A 160 7.54 -16.07 4.85
CA LEU A 160 6.66 -16.07 3.71
C LEU A 160 6.13 -17.50 3.52
N PRO A 161 4.95 -17.83 4.06
CA PRO A 161 4.49 -19.22 4.18
C PRO A 161 4.15 -19.86 2.83
N ALA A 162 3.78 -19.03 1.82
CA ALA A 162 3.48 -19.50 0.47
C ALA A 162 3.92 -18.49 -0.59
N ILE A 163 4.70 -18.94 -1.57
CA ILE A 163 5.14 -18.16 -2.72
C ILE A 163 4.68 -18.89 -3.99
N THR A 164 3.47 -18.59 -4.42
CA THR A 164 2.84 -19.22 -5.60
C THR A 164 3.01 -18.40 -6.87
N SER A 165 3.53 -17.16 -6.77
CA SER A 165 3.77 -16.25 -7.88
C SER A 165 5.10 -15.54 -7.69
N THR A 166 5.73 -15.16 -8.80
CA THR A 166 6.94 -14.33 -8.83
C THR A 166 6.64 -12.83 -8.74
N GLU A 167 5.37 -12.47 -8.82
CA GLU A 167 4.90 -11.10 -8.88
C GLU A 167 5.24 -10.34 -7.60
N GLY A 168 5.94 -9.20 -7.74
CA GLY A 168 6.33 -8.35 -6.63
C GLY A 168 7.25 -9.02 -5.59
N LEU A 169 7.85 -10.19 -5.88
CA LEU A 169 8.63 -10.93 -4.90
C LEU A 169 9.90 -10.17 -4.47
N GLU A 170 10.62 -9.54 -5.41
CA GLU A 170 11.77 -8.69 -5.09
C GLU A 170 11.38 -7.59 -4.09
N TYR A 171 10.26 -6.91 -4.36
CA TYR A 171 9.75 -5.88 -3.47
C TYR A 171 9.43 -6.41 -2.07
N ARG A 172 8.70 -7.54 -1.99
CA ARG A 172 8.34 -8.16 -0.70
C ARG A 172 9.58 -8.54 0.12
N LEU A 173 10.58 -9.16 -0.52
CA LEU A 173 11.82 -9.55 0.15
C LEU A 173 12.66 -8.33 0.57
N THR A 174 12.86 -7.36 -0.33
CA THR A 174 13.64 -6.16 -0.02
C THR A 174 13.01 -5.34 1.09
N THR A 175 11.69 -5.17 1.07
CA THR A 175 10.96 -4.43 2.12
C THR A 175 11.07 -5.15 3.46
N ALA A 176 10.94 -6.48 3.47
CA ALA A 176 11.11 -7.28 4.68
C ALA A 176 12.54 -7.15 5.24
N ILE A 177 13.57 -7.30 4.40
CA ILE A 177 14.98 -7.11 4.80
C ILE A 177 15.19 -5.70 5.38
N LYS A 178 14.71 -4.66 4.67
CA LYS A 178 14.85 -3.26 5.10
C LYS A 178 14.19 -3.03 6.45
N ARG A 179 12.97 -3.56 6.65
CA ARG A 179 12.23 -3.46 7.90
C ARG A 179 12.98 -4.14 9.04
N MET A 180 13.46 -5.37 8.84
CA MET A 180 14.24 -6.10 9.83
C MET A 180 15.53 -5.34 10.18
N ASN A 181 16.28 -4.88 9.20
CA ASN A 181 17.53 -4.14 9.41
C ASN A 181 17.29 -2.82 10.14
N ASN A 182 16.26 -2.06 9.77
CA ASN A 182 15.87 -0.83 10.45
C ASN A 182 15.43 -1.11 11.89
N LYS A 183 14.66 -2.18 12.10
CA LYS A 183 14.19 -2.60 13.43
C LYS A 183 15.35 -2.92 14.35
N ILE A 184 16.31 -3.71 13.90
CA ILE A 184 17.53 -4.04 14.66
C ILE A 184 18.32 -2.77 15.00
N SER A 185 18.60 -1.96 14.00
CA SER A 185 19.38 -0.73 14.18
C SER A 185 18.71 0.23 15.18
N ARG A 186 17.38 0.37 15.10
CA ARG A 186 16.61 1.19 16.04
C ARG A 186 16.59 0.60 17.44
N LEU A 187 16.33 -0.72 17.58
CA LEU A 187 16.31 -1.40 18.87
C LEU A 187 17.65 -1.30 19.61
N LEU A 188 18.75 -1.47 18.88
CA LEU A 188 20.09 -1.35 19.47
C LEU A 188 20.42 0.10 19.88
N ALA A 189 19.88 1.09 19.19
CA ALA A 189 20.08 2.50 19.47
C ALA A 189 19.14 3.09 20.56
N LEU A 190 18.18 2.31 21.08
CA LEU A 190 17.25 2.79 22.10
C LEU A 190 17.97 3.20 23.40
N PRO A 191 17.69 4.41 23.94
CA PRO A 191 18.29 4.87 25.18
C PRO A 191 17.71 4.13 26.41
N GLU A 192 16.47 3.66 26.34
CA GLU A 192 15.74 2.97 27.40
C GLU A 192 14.89 1.83 26.83
N LYS A 193 14.36 0.96 27.72
CA LYS A 193 13.46 -0.11 27.32
C LYS A 193 12.07 0.43 26.98
N VAL A 194 11.39 -0.19 26.02
CA VAL A 194 9.97 0.07 25.72
C VAL A 194 9.13 -0.47 26.87
N LYS A 195 8.35 0.37 27.53
CA LYS A 195 7.46 -0.03 28.62
C LYS A 195 6.12 -0.50 28.05
N ILE A 196 5.70 -1.67 28.51
CA ILE A 196 4.41 -2.28 28.20
C ILE A 196 3.64 -2.42 29.51
N GLU A 197 2.64 -1.58 29.71
CA GLU A 197 1.81 -1.54 30.91
C GLU A 197 0.45 -2.16 30.61
N LEU A 198 0.11 -3.24 31.29
CA LEU A 198 -1.21 -3.86 31.23
C LEU A 198 -2.07 -3.30 32.36
N PHE A 199 -3.11 -2.58 32.02
CA PHE A 199 -4.16 -2.15 32.94
C PHE A 199 -5.34 -3.11 32.85
N LEU A 200 -5.62 -3.84 33.93
CA LEU A 200 -6.77 -4.73 34.00
C LEU A 200 -7.33 -4.75 35.40
N SER A 201 -8.51 -4.16 35.60
CA SER A 201 -9.19 -4.09 36.88
C SER A 201 -9.72 -5.46 37.31
N SER A 202 -9.41 -5.86 38.53
CA SER A 202 -9.97 -7.08 39.13
C SER A 202 -11.51 -6.96 39.32
N SER A 203 -12.07 -5.76 39.45
CA SER A 203 -13.52 -5.51 39.47
C SER A 203 -14.25 -6.07 38.26
N LEU A 204 -13.60 -6.14 37.10
CA LEU A 204 -14.19 -6.68 35.86
C LEU A 204 -14.49 -8.20 35.98
N GLN A 205 -13.89 -8.94 36.90
CA GLN A 205 -14.20 -10.33 37.11
C GLN A 205 -15.64 -10.54 37.59
N ALA A 206 -16.21 -9.57 38.32
CA ALA A 206 -17.58 -9.65 38.80
C ALA A 206 -18.60 -9.57 37.65
N VAL A 207 -18.28 -8.87 36.57
CA VAL A 207 -19.17 -8.66 35.40
C VAL A 207 -18.75 -9.45 34.16
N GLY A 208 -17.53 -9.97 34.12
CA GLY A 208 -16.98 -10.72 32.99
C GLY A 208 -17.89 -11.84 32.46
N PRO A 209 -18.48 -12.71 33.30
CA PRO A 209 -19.41 -13.76 32.87
C PRO A 209 -20.66 -13.23 32.17
N TYR A 210 -21.12 -12.02 32.50
CA TYR A 210 -22.33 -11.38 31.92
C TYR A 210 -22.02 -10.61 30.65
N LEU A 211 -20.76 -10.20 30.48
CA LEU A 211 -20.25 -9.53 29.28
C LEU A 211 -19.64 -10.52 28.29
N ASN A 212 -19.75 -11.82 28.54
CA ASN A 212 -19.12 -12.91 27.76
C ASN A 212 -17.57 -12.82 27.67
N LEU A 213 -16.95 -12.15 28.62
CA LEU A 213 -15.50 -12.03 28.74
C LEU A 213 -14.96 -13.25 29.51
N LYS A 214 -14.40 -14.21 28.79
CA LYS A 214 -13.85 -15.44 29.38
C LYS A 214 -12.35 -15.30 29.55
N GLY A 215 -11.80 -15.85 30.64
CA GLY A 215 -10.35 -15.94 30.84
C GLY A 215 -9.68 -14.64 31.30
N LEU A 216 -10.44 -13.64 31.82
CA LEU A 216 -9.86 -12.39 32.34
C LEU A 216 -8.75 -12.61 33.40
N GLU A 217 -8.86 -13.66 34.21
CA GLU A 217 -7.87 -13.98 35.22
C GLU A 217 -6.52 -14.44 34.63
N GLU A 218 -6.56 -15.03 33.44
CA GLU A 218 -5.37 -15.55 32.76
C GLU A 218 -4.66 -14.47 31.90
N VAL A 219 -5.35 -13.38 31.58
CA VAL A 219 -4.81 -12.30 30.70
C VAL A 219 -3.46 -11.78 31.18
N PRO A 220 -3.24 -11.41 32.45
CA PRO A 220 -1.95 -10.89 32.90
C PRO A 220 -0.80 -11.86 32.66
N ARG A 221 -1.03 -13.15 32.93
CA ARG A 221 -0.06 -14.20 32.67
C ARG A 221 0.18 -14.41 31.18
N THR A 222 -0.87 -14.49 30.40
CA THR A 222 -0.78 -14.67 28.96
C THR A 222 -0.02 -13.53 28.28
N VAL A 223 -0.30 -12.27 28.68
CA VAL A 223 0.42 -11.11 28.17
C VAL A 223 1.88 -11.11 28.61
N ALA A 224 2.16 -11.50 29.87
CA ALA A 224 3.56 -11.64 30.37
C ALA A 224 4.34 -12.67 29.55
N GLU A 225 3.75 -13.85 29.28
CA GLU A 225 4.37 -14.90 28.48
C GLU A 225 4.58 -14.44 27.03
N LEU A 226 3.60 -13.70 26.46
CA LEU A 226 3.68 -13.09 25.13
C LEU A 226 4.83 -12.07 25.04
N VAL A 227 4.86 -11.11 25.97
CA VAL A 227 5.94 -10.11 26.04
C VAL A 227 7.30 -10.78 26.25
N GLY A 228 7.37 -11.83 27.06
CA GLY A 228 8.58 -12.63 27.25
C GLY A 228 9.08 -13.27 25.95
N ARG A 229 8.18 -13.85 25.14
CA ARG A 229 8.53 -14.39 23.82
C ARG A 229 9.00 -13.30 22.86
N LEU A 230 8.30 -12.17 22.82
CA LEU A 230 8.69 -11.03 21.99
C LEU A 230 10.02 -10.43 22.44
N ASN A 231 10.26 -10.35 23.75
CA ASN A 231 11.49 -9.80 24.31
C ASN A 231 12.72 -10.63 23.93
N GLY A 232 12.57 -11.96 23.86
CA GLY A 232 13.61 -12.86 23.32
C GLY A 232 13.98 -12.61 21.86
N ARG A 233 13.09 -11.95 21.10
CA ARG A 233 13.30 -11.57 19.67
C ARG A 233 13.67 -10.09 19.50
N LEU A 234 13.60 -9.29 20.57
CA LEU A 234 13.77 -7.83 20.54
C LEU A 234 14.94 -7.37 21.42
N TYR A 235 16.00 -8.20 21.53
CA TYR A 235 17.25 -7.88 22.22
C TYR A 235 17.05 -7.46 23.69
N ASP A 236 16.05 -8.05 24.37
CA ASP A 236 15.67 -7.72 25.75
C ASP A 236 15.36 -6.22 25.96
N ARG A 237 14.71 -5.60 24.95
CA ARG A 237 14.37 -4.16 24.95
C ARG A 237 12.95 -3.84 25.41
N LEU A 238 12.17 -4.85 25.84
CA LEU A 238 10.83 -4.67 26.39
C LEU A 238 10.86 -4.78 27.92
N ASP A 239 10.02 -3.99 28.59
CA ASP A 239 9.78 -4.02 30.02
C ASP A 239 8.27 -4.14 30.25
N TYR A 240 7.83 -5.14 31.05
CA TYR A 240 6.41 -5.43 31.25
C TYR A 240 6.00 -5.16 32.68
N GLU A 241 4.89 -4.43 32.87
CA GLU A 241 4.30 -4.14 34.15
C GLU A 241 2.78 -4.40 34.11
N PHE A 242 2.29 -5.16 35.10
CA PHE A 242 0.85 -5.34 35.33
C PHE A 242 0.38 -4.41 36.43
N ILE A 243 -0.68 -3.65 36.13
CA ILE A 243 -1.31 -2.68 37.04
C ILE A 243 -2.79 -3.02 37.17
N ASP A 244 -3.23 -3.27 38.39
CA ASP A 244 -4.66 -3.40 38.69
C ASP A 244 -5.24 -2.07 39.21
N PRO A 245 -6.03 -1.35 38.41
CA PRO A 245 -6.61 -0.07 38.83
C PRO A 245 -7.58 -0.18 40.01
N SER A 246 -8.14 -1.35 40.29
CA SER A 246 -9.04 -1.57 41.42
C SER A 246 -8.32 -1.58 42.79
N THR A 247 -7.00 -1.69 42.80
CA THR A 247 -6.24 -1.83 44.05
C THR A 247 -5.93 -0.52 44.75
N SER A 248 -5.86 0.59 44.01
CA SER A 248 -5.55 1.90 44.59
C SER A 248 -6.08 3.07 43.71
N ALA A 249 -6.42 4.16 44.41
CA ALA A 249 -6.82 5.39 43.70
C ALA A 249 -5.72 5.95 42.78
N ALA A 250 -4.45 5.73 43.09
CA ALA A 250 -3.34 6.16 42.24
C ALA A 250 -3.26 5.32 40.97
N ALA A 251 -3.50 4.02 41.01
CA ALA A 251 -3.55 3.14 39.87
C ALA A 251 -4.76 3.45 38.97
N ALA A 252 -5.92 3.76 39.56
CA ALA A 252 -7.09 4.21 38.83
C ALA A 252 -6.85 5.56 38.13
N ALA A 253 -6.25 6.53 38.84
CA ALA A 253 -5.89 7.82 38.24
C ALA A 253 -4.89 7.67 37.09
N ALA A 254 -3.92 6.76 37.21
CA ALA A 254 -2.98 6.45 36.13
C ALA A 254 -3.68 5.85 34.90
N ALA A 255 -4.69 4.99 35.09
CA ALA A 255 -5.48 4.45 33.98
C ALA A 255 -6.27 5.55 33.25
N VAL A 256 -6.85 6.49 33.98
CA VAL A 256 -7.57 7.65 33.41
C VAL A 256 -6.62 8.57 32.65
N ASP A 257 -5.49 8.96 33.28
CA ASP A 257 -4.50 9.84 32.66
C ASP A 257 -3.95 9.25 31.34
N LYS A 258 -3.79 7.93 31.30
CA LYS A 258 -3.30 7.20 30.13
C LYS A 258 -4.41 6.79 29.17
N GLN A 259 -5.64 7.27 29.35
CA GLN A 259 -6.79 7.04 28.48
C GLN A 259 -7.09 5.56 28.23
N VAL A 260 -6.94 4.73 29.23
CA VAL A 260 -7.31 3.30 29.18
C VAL A 260 -8.81 3.17 29.15
N MET A 261 -9.33 2.22 28.33
CA MET A 261 -10.76 1.96 28.19
C MET A 261 -11.42 1.69 29.55
N GLU A 262 -12.42 2.46 29.91
CA GLU A 262 -13.23 2.31 31.12
C GLU A 262 -14.55 1.62 30.81
N LEU A 263 -14.93 0.64 31.61
CA LEU A 263 -16.21 -0.06 31.58
C LEU A 263 -16.95 0.25 32.86
N LYS A 264 -18.14 0.88 32.76
CA LYS A 264 -19.02 1.20 33.90
C LYS A 264 -20.25 0.35 33.85
N TRP A 265 -20.70 -0.13 35.01
CA TRP A 265 -21.96 -0.86 35.12
C TRP A 265 -22.77 -0.34 36.33
N LYS A 266 -24.08 -0.34 36.17
CA LYS A 266 -25.01 -0.04 37.24
C LYS A 266 -25.32 -1.28 38.06
N GLU A 267 -25.86 -1.12 39.27
CA GLU A 267 -26.32 -2.22 40.08
C GLU A 267 -27.31 -3.10 39.32
N PHE A 268 -27.08 -4.42 39.30
CA PHE A 268 -28.01 -5.37 38.73
C PHE A 268 -28.06 -6.68 39.53
N ARG A 269 -29.15 -7.44 39.36
CA ARG A 269 -29.28 -8.76 39.96
C ARG A 269 -28.91 -9.84 38.97
N ASN A 270 -28.03 -10.73 39.37
CA ASN A 270 -27.64 -11.87 38.54
C ASN A 270 -28.77 -12.94 38.52
N ARG A 271 -28.64 -13.96 37.67
CA ARG A 271 -29.61 -15.07 37.56
C ARG A 271 -29.79 -15.88 38.83
N GLN A 272 -28.87 -15.78 39.81
CA GLN A 272 -28.88 -16.45 41.07
C GLN A 272 -29.49 -15.56 42.19
N GLY A 273 -29.94 -14.37 41.84
CA GLY A 273 -30.54 -13.41 42.77
C GLY A 273 -29.54 -12.57 43.58
N GLN A 274 -28.24 -12.70 43.31
CA GLN A 274 -27.21 -11.88 43.97
C GLN A 274 -27.17 -10.49 43.38
N ILE A 275 -27.02 -9.47 44.20
CA ILE A 275 -26.85 -8.09 43.77
C ILE A 275 -25.39 -7.86 43.41
N ILE A 276 -25.13 -7.46 42.19
CA ILE A 276 -23.81 -6.95 41.75
C ILE A 276 -23.90 -5.42 41.89
N PRO A 277 -23.12 -4.79 42.76
CA PRO A 277 -23.17 -3.35 42.97
C PRO A 277 -22.68 -2.58 41.75
N GLU A 278 -23.09 -1.32 41.67
CA GLU A 278 -22.56 -0.37 40.71
C GLU A 278 -21.04 -0.21 40.93
N ASP A 279 -20.26 -0.32 39.88
CA ASP A 279 -18.80 -0.16 39.91
C ASP A 279 -18.27 0.11 38.49
N HIS A 280 -16.95 0.22 38.36
CA HIS A 280 -16.26 0.40 37.09
C HIS A 280 -14.96 -0.38 37.06
N GLY A 281 -14.41 -0.56 35.86
CA GLY A 281 -13.12 -1.22 35.68
C GLY A 281 -12.44 -0.77 34.40
N TYR A 282 -11.15 -0.91 34.35
CA TYR A 282 -10.30 -0.52 33.23
C TYR A 282 -9.71 -1.75 32.57
N ALA A 283 -9.62 -1.75 31.23
CA ALA A 283 -9.00 -2.81 30.47
C ALA A 283 -8.28 -2.24 29.23
N GLY A 284 -6.95 -2.41 29.16
CA GLY A 284 -6.15 -1.95 28.03
C GLY A 284 -4.66 -2.17 28.24
N LEU A 285 -3.91 -2.13 27.14
CA LEU A 285 -2.46 -2.13 27.12
C LEU A 285 -1.96 -0.74 26.74
N ARG A 286 -0.91 -0.29 27.38
CA ARG A 286 -0.20 0.93 27.00
C ARG A 286 1.25 0.62 26.73
N ILE A 287 1.74 1.10 25.61
CA ILE A 287 3.13 0.95 25.19
C ILE A 287 3.72 2.34 25.13
N SER A 288 4.87 2.55 25.73
CA SER A 288 5.50 3.87 25.80
C SER A 288 7.03 3.82 25.72
N LEU A 289 7.60 4.85 25.08
CA LEU A 289 9.04 5.07 24.97
C LEU A 289 9.32 6.58 24.81
N ALA A 290 10.14 7.17 25.67
CA ALA A 290 10.67 8.53 25.53
C ALA A 290 9.58 9.60 25.19
N GLY A 291 8.37 9.46 25.76
CA GLY A 291 7.26 10.41 25.55
C GLY A 291 6.28 10.02 24.44
N GLU A 292 6.67 9.16 23.53
CA GLU A 292 5.71 8.52 22.58
C GLU A 292 4.96 7.40 23.27
N SER A 293 3.68 7.23 22.94
CA SER A 293 2.87 6.18 23.53
C SER A 293 1.71 5.74 22.64
N ARG A 294 1.32 4.48 22.78
CA ARG A 294 0.16 3.89 22.10
C ARG A 294 -0.70 3.14 23.12
N SER A 295 -2.01 3.30 23.02
CA SER A 295 -2.98 2.54 23.81
C SER A 295 -3.64 1.50 22.91
N LEU A 296 -3.70 0.26 23.39
CA LEU A 296 -4.31 -0.85 22.68
C LEU A 296 -5.50 -1.35 23.50
N PRO A 297 -6.70 -1.48 22.91
CA PRO A 297 -7.85 -2.05 23.59
C PRO A 297 -7.66 -3.57 23.76
N LEU A 298 -7.87 -4.07 24.98
CA LEU A 298 -7.98 -5.52 25.22
C LEU A 298 -9.37 -6.04 24.92
N ILE A 299 -10.36 -5.17 25.01
CA ILE A 299 -11.77 -5.48 24.85
C ILE A 299 -12.33 -4.55 23.80
N SER A 300 -12.93 -5.12 22.78
CA SER A 300 -13.65 -4.39 21.74
C SER A 300 -15.15 -4.39 22.05
N ALA A 301 -15.79 -3.24 22.00
CA ALA A 301 -17.24 -3.11 22.15
C ALA A 301 -17.91 -3.04 20.77
N VAL A 302 -18.69 -4.06 20.44
CA VAL A 302 -19.44 -4.13 19.18
C VAL A 302 -20.93 -3.97 19.46
N LYS A 303 -21.54 -2.95 18.87
CA LYS A 303 -22.98 -2.69 19.03
C LYS A 303 -23.76 -3.55 18.03
N VAL A 304 -24.43 -4.58 18.53
CA VAL A 304 -25.25 -5.49 17.70
C VAL A 304 -26.70 -5.03 17.75
N PRO A 305 -27.35 -4.72 16.61
CA PRO A 305 -28.77 -4.39 16.59
C PRO A 305 -29.59 -5.51 17.24
N ILE A 306 -30.61 -5.15 18.07
CA ILE A 306 -31.49 -6.05 18.83
C ILE A 306 -30.79 -6.72 20.04
N PHE A 307 -29.50 -7.06 19.98
CA PHE A 307 -28.77 -7.76 21.05
C PHE A 307 -27.97 -6.83 21.98
N GLY A 308 -27.93 -5.51 21.67
CA GLY A 308 -27.17 -4.53 22.46
C GLY A 308 -25.67 -4.56 22.19
N THR A 309 -24.90 -3.96 23.10
CA THR A 309 -23.43 -3.95 22.98
C THR A 309 -22.87 -5.30 23.42
N GLN A 310 -22.11 -5.94 22.53
CA GLN A 310 -21.32 -7.13 22.84
C GLN A 310 -19.87 -6.74 23.05
N TYR A 311 -19.23 -7.36 24.03
CA TYR A 311 -17.84 -7.16 24.34
C TYR A 311 -17.05 -8.41 23.92
N ILE A 312 -16.00 -8.20 23.13
CA ILE A 312 -15.15 -9.26 22.60
C ILE A 312 -13.74 -9.01 23.11
N MET A 313 -13.14 -10.01 23.72
CA MET A 313 -11.73 -9.95 24.12
C MET A 313 -10.86 -10.37 22.96
N ALA A 314 -9.76 -9.66 22.74
CA ALA A 314 -8.79 -9.98 21.69
C ALA A 314 -8.16 -11.37 21.96
N SER A 315 -7.97 -12.17 20.92
CA SER A 315 -7.27 -13.46 20.99
C SER A 315 -5.77 -13.26 21.24
N VAL A 316 -5.07 -14.30 21.66
CA VAL A 316 -3.61 -14.23 21.93
C VAL A 316 -2.84 -13.90 20.65
N GLU A 317 -3.25 -14.49 19.53
CA GLU A 317 -2.65 -14.29 18.22
C GLU A 317 -2.84 -12.84 17.74
N GLU A 318 -4.04 -12.30 17.88
CA GLU A 318 -4.34 -10.90 17.56
C GLU A 318 -3.53 -9.94 18.45
N LEU A 319 -3.42 -10.23 19.76
CA LEU A 319 -2.62 -9.42 20.69
C LEU A 319 -1.12 -9.44 20.33
N GLU A 320 -0.58 -10.58 19.88
CA GLU A 320 0.82 -10.67 19.44
C GLU A 320 1.09 -9.77 18.24
N GLU A 321 0.21 -9.81 17.24
CA GLU A 321 0.34 -9.00 16.03
C GLU A 321 0.21 -7.49 16.34
N ILE A 322 -0.86 -7.11 17.06
CA ILE A 322 -1.14 -5.72 17.43
C ILE A 322 -0.01 -5.15 18.31
N LEU A 323 0.47 -5.94 19.26
CA LEU A 323 1.57 -5.54 20.16
C LEU A 323 2.87 -5.29 19.38
N ASN A 324 3.19 -6.18 18.44
CA ASN A 324 4.40 -6.04 17.63
C ASN A 324 4.33 -4.76 16.75
N VAL A 325 3.19 -4.49 16.12
CA VAL A 325 2.97 -3.25 15.33
C VAL A 325 3.11 -2.02 16.23
N ALA A 326 2.50 -2.02 17.41
CA ALA A 326 2.55 -0.87 18.31
C ALA A 326 3.95 -0.63 18.90
N VAL A 327 4.73 -1.67 19.12
CA VAL A 327 6.15 -1.55 19.50
C VAL A 327 6.95 -0.93 18.34
N GLU A 328 6.71 -1.35 17.09
CA GLU A 328 7.36 -0.78 15.92
C GLU A 328 7.03 0.72 15.74
N ASP A 329 5.79 1.11 16.00
CA ASP A 329 5.34 2.49 15.96
C ASP A 329 6.05 3.36 17.00
N VAL A 330 6.09 2.90 18.25
CA VAL A 330 6.69 3.65 19.35
C VAL A 330 8.21 3.78 19.18
N ILE A 331 8.87 2.77 18.61
CA ILE A 331 10.32 2.81 18.26
C ILE A 331 10.57 3.74 17.06
N GLY A 332 9.52 4.10 16.29
CA GLY A 332 9.62 4.97 15.13
C GLY A 332 10.31 4.31 13.93
N ILE A 333 10.06 3.00 13.73
CA ILE A 333 10.60 2.25 12.59
C ILE A 333 9.96 2.75 11.30
N ASN A 334 8.66 3.01 11.34
CA ASN A 334 7.89 3.48 10.20
C ASN A 334 7.74 5.01 10.24
N GLU A 335 7.79 5.64 9.07
CA GLU A 335 7.57 7.07 8.91
C GLU A 335 6.09 7.40 9.11
N LYS A 336 5.79 8.45 9.90
CA LYS A 336 4.43 8.86 10.20
C LYS A 336 3.75 9.47 8.98
N ILE A 337 2.51 9.02 8.70
CA ILE A 337 1.61 9.60 7.71
C ILE A 337 0.33 10.05 8.39
N GLY A 338 -0.03 11.32 8.20
CA GLY A 338 -1.30 11.84 8.69
C GLY A 338 -2.47 11.37 7.82
N TYR A 339 -3.54 10.95 8.46
CA TYR A 339 -4.83 10.69 7.81
C TYR A 339 -5.90 11.54 8.49
N LEU A 340 -6.56 12.42 7.74
CA LEU A 340 -7.61 13.28 8.30
C LEU A 340 -8.79 12.41 8.75
N SER A 341 -9.08 12.43 10.06
CA SER A 341 -10.13 11.62 10.69
C SER A 341 -11.40 12.40 11.02
N SER A 342 -11.44 13.71 10.69
CA SER A 342 -12.59 14.60 10.86
C SER A 342 -13.24 14.92 9.51
N HIS A 343 -14.28 15.76 9.50
CA HIS A 343 -14.96 16.26 8.29
C HIS A 343 -15.63 15.17 7.44
N GLY A 344 -16.13 14.09 8.08
CA GLY A 344 -16.83 13.02 7.38
C GLY A 344 -15.98 12.26 6.38
N THR A 345 -14.65 12.23 6.57
CA THR A 345 -13.71 11.50 5.73
C THR A 345 -13.97 10.00 5.75
N LEU A 346 -13.54 9.29 4.70
CA LEU A 346 -13.66 7.85 4.58
C LEU A 346 -12.92 7.16 5.74
N PRO A 347 -13.58 6.33 6.58
CA PRO A 347 -12.91 5.69 7.70
C PRO A 347 -11.89 4.64 7.23
N LEU A 348 -10.75 4.55 7.93
CA LEU A 348 -9.74 3.52 7.69
C LEU A 348 -10.13 2.15 8.24
N GLU A 349 -11.07 2.10 9.19
CA GLU A 349 -11.56 0.86 9.80
C GLU A 349 -13.06 0.76 9.62
N ALA A 350 -13.51 -0.42 9.20
CA ALA A 350 -14.94 -0.70 9.10
C ALA A 350 -15.54 -0.85 10.50
N MET A 351 -16.47 0.00 10.86
CA MET A 351 -17.32 -0.28 12.01
C MET A 351 -18.28 -1.42 11.62
N ALA A 352 -17.97 -2.64 12.08
CA ALA A 352 -18.81 -3.80 11.83
C ALA A 352 -20.14 -3.63 12.57
N MET A 353 -21.19 -3.22 11.87
CA MET A 353 -22.57 -3.33 12.34
C MET A 353 -23.20 -4.59 11.72
N PRO A 354 -23.52 -5.62 12.51
CA PRO A 354 -24.18 -6.80 11.97
C PRO A 354 -25.49 -6.42 11.30
N GLY A 355 -25.64 -6.80 10.02
CA GLY A 355 -26.85 -6.58 9.23
C GLY A 355 -26.86 -5.33 8.36
N GLN A 356 -25.82 -4.51 8.35
CA GLN A 356 -25.61 -3.52 7.30
C GLN A 356 -24.68 -4.09 6.21
N PRO A 357 -24.95 -3.82 4.92
CA PRO A 357 -23.97 -4.11 3.89
C PRO A 357 -22.67 -3.39 4.25
N HIS A 358 -21.53 -4.06 4.05
CA HIS A 358 -20.18 -3.65 4.43
C HIS A 358 -20.03 -2.13 4.46
N SER A 359 -19.64 -1.60 5.63
CA SER A 359 -19.41 -0.17 5.79
C SER A 359 -18.41 0.30 4.74
N GLU A 360 -18.70 1.46 4.17
CA GLU A 360 -17.79 2.13 3.25
C GLU A 360 -16.52 2.51 4.02
N ALA A 361 -15.51 1.66 3.95
CA ALA A 361 -14.23 1.85 4.63
C ALA A 361 -13.06 1.58 3.68
N ALA A 362 -11.90 2.03 4.07
CA ALA A 362 -10.62 1.78 3.38
C ALA A 362 -9.73 0.85 4.21
N THR A 363 -10.30 -0.28 4.68
CA THR A 363 -9.60 -1.20 5.59
C THR A 363 -8.40 -1.85 4.93
N HIS A 364 -8.54 -2.32 3.68
CA HIS A 364 -7.43 -2.91 2.94
C HIS A 364 -6.32 -1.88 2.67
N PHE A 365 -6.70 -0.64 2.35
CA PHE A 365 -5.73 0.44 2.20
C PHE A 365 -4.99 0.73 3.51
N ASN A 366 -5.70 0.73 4.66
CA ASN A 366 -5.08 0.89 5.98
C ASN A 366 -4.07 -0.22 6.27
N VAL A 367 -4.42 -1.48 5.97
CA VAL A 367 -3.51 -2.62 6.13
C VAL A 367 -2.24 -2.43 5.27
N LEU A 368 -2.39 -2.03 4.01
CA LEU A 368 -1.26 -1.77 3.13
C LEU A 368 -0.40 -0.61 3.61
N LEU A 369 -1.04 0.48 4.05
CA LEU A 369 -0.36 1.66 4.57
C LEU A 369 0.43 1.33 5.85
N SER A 370 -0.17 0.57 6.77
CA SER A 370 0.43 0.19 8.06
C SER A 370 1.63 -0.76 7.93
N ARG A 371 1.74 -1.48 6.80
CA ARG A 371 2.93 -2.31 6.51
C ARG A 371 4.20 -1.48 6.25
N GLU A 372 4.05 -0.28 5.74
CA GLU A 372 5.14 0.57 5.26
C GLU A 372 5.32 1.85 6.09
N TYR A 373 4.24 2.31 6.73
CA TYR A 373 4.11 3.59 7.41
C TYR A 373 3.38 3.43 8.73
N ALA A 374 3.44 4.48 9.58
CA ALA A 374 2.61 4.62 10.77
C ALA A 374 1.49 5.62 10.48
N PRO A 375 0.27 5.18 10.11
CA PRO A 375 -0.85 6.08 9.89
C PRO A 375 -1.31 6.70 11.22
N GLU A 376 -1.32 8.03 11.29
CA GLU A 376 -1.81 8.79 12.44
C GLU A 376 -3.12 9.49 12.12
N PRO A 377 -4.19 9.30 12.92
CA PRO A 377 -5.40 10.08 12.77
C PRO A 377 -5.12 11.54 13.14
N VAL A 378 -5.45 12.44 12.22
CA VAL A 378 -5.25 13.88 12.37
C VAL A 378 -6.57 14.59 12.50
N SER A 379 -6.68 15.49 13.49
CA SER A 379 -7.74 16.50 13.61
C SER A 379 -7.12 17.88 13.40
N LEU A 380 -7.79 18.76 12.63
CA LEU A 380 -7.31 20.10 12.31
C LEU A 380 -7.67 21.14 13.39
N GLU A 381 -7.52 20.79 14.66
CA GLU A 381 -7.79 21.72 15.76
C GLU A 381 -6.65 22.69 16.00
N LYS A 382 -5.43 22.21 15.81
CA LYS A 382 -4.19 22.98 16.09
C LYS A 382 -3.10 22.62 15.07
N MET A 383 -2.18 23.56 14.81
CA MET A 383 -1.00 23.30 14.00
C MET A 383 -0.09 22.21 14.60
N SER A 384 -0.09 22.03 15.92
CA SER A 384 0.66 20.97 16.60
C SER A 384 0.18 19.55 16.21
N SER A 385 -1.08 19.41 15.82
CA SER A 385 -1.62 18.12 15.32
C SER A 385 -0.93 17.64 14.02
N LEU A 386 -0.29 18.56 13.29
CA LEU A 386 0.44 18.29 12.06
C LEU A 386 1.97 18.20 12.28
N THR A 387 2.43 18.28 13.52
CA THR A 387 3.86 18.23 13.83
C THR A 387 4.41 16.83 13.61
N GLY A 388 5.55 16.72 12.90
CA GLY A 388 6.18 15.44 12.60
C GLY A 388 5.57 14.68 11.42
N ILE A 389 4.48 15.19 10.85
CA ILE A 389 3.83 14.62 9.66
C ILE A 389 4.40 15.30 8.42
N ARG A 390 4.85 14.52 7.44
CA ARG A 390 5.32 15.01 6.15
C ARG A 390 4.27 14.94 5.07
N THR A 391 3.43 13.92 5.11
CA THR A 391 2.36 13.68 4.15
C THR A 391 1.04 13.55 4.89
N LEU A 392 0.05 14.33 4.48
CA LEU A 392 -1.33 14.26 4.98
C LEU A 392 -2.26 13.76 3.88
N ILE A 393 -3.04 12.74 4.20
CA ILE A 393 -4.07 12.17 3.32
C ILE A 393 -5.42 12.70 3.75
N ILE A 394 -6.19 13.24 2.80
CA ILE A 394 -7.59 13.66 2.96
C ILE A 394 -8.42 12.87 1.97
N ALA A 395 -9.30 12.00 2.45
CA ALA A 395 -10.12 11.13 1.62
C ALA A 395 -11.61 11.36 1.86
N ARG A 396 -12.35 11.70 0.82
CA ARG A 396 -13.80 11.93 0.85
C ARG A 396 -14.26 12.87 1.98
N PRO A 397 -13.75 14.09 2.08
CA PRO A 397 -14.32 15.04 3.04
C PRO A 397 -15.73 15.43 2.59
N THR A 398 -16.71 15.32 3.49
CA THR A 398 -18.12 15.66 3.22
C THR A 398 -18.61 16.88 4.02
N GLU A 399 -17.93 17.23 5.11
CA GLU A 399 -18.26 18.36 5.96
C GLU A 399 -17.41 19.58 5.63
N LYS A 400 -17.91 20.77 5.98
CA LYS A 400 -17.24 22.05 5.72
C LYS A 400 -16.02 22.23 6.60
N PHE A 401 -14.90 22.63 5.99
CA PHE A 401 -13.75 23.20 6.69
C PHE A 401 -14.02 24.65 7.07
N SER A 402 -13.64 25.04 8.27
CA SER A 402 -13.55 26.44 8.66
C SER A 402 -12.39 27.14 7.95
N ASP A 403 -12.42 28.46 7.87
CA ASP A 403 -11.31 29.22 7.28
C ASP A 403 -10.00 29.00 8.05
N TYR A 404 -10.06 28.74 9.35
CA TYR A 404 -8.90 28.41 10.18
C TYR A 404 -8.30 27.05 9.81
N GLU A 405 -9.12 26.03 9.59
CA GLU A 405 -8.65 24.70 9.19
C GLU A 405 -8.06 24.71 7.76
N LEU A 406 -8.67 25.46 6.84
CA LEU A 406 -8.09 25.71 5.51
C LEU A 406 -6.75 26.44 5.62
N TYR A 407 -6.61 27.39 6.55
CA TYR A 407 -5.35 28.05 6.84
C TYR A 407 -4.28 27.07 7.37
N LEU A 408 -4.66 26.14 8.23
CA LEU A 408 -3.73 25.10 8.71
C LEU A 408 -3.23 24.21 7.55
N LEU A 409 -4.11 23.81 6.64
CA LEU A 409 -3.76 23.03 5.45
C LEU A 409 -2.86 23.83 4.50
N ASP A 410 -3.17 25.12 4.27
CA ASP A 410 -2.36 26.02 3.47
C ASP A 410 -0.94 26.14 4.04
N GLN A 411 -0.81 26.45 5.33
CA GLN A 411 0.49 26.57 6.00
C GLN A 411 1.24 25.24 6.08
N PHE A 412 0.54 24.11 6.17
CA PHE A 412 1.13 22.77 6.10
C PHE A 412 1.83 22.55 4.75
N LEU A 413 1.15 22.87 3.65
CA LEU A 413 1.70 22.77 2.29
C LEU A 413 2.88 23.74 2.07
N LEU A 414 2.76 24.98 2.56
CA LEU A 414 3.81 26.00 2.45
C LEU A 414 5.09 25.65 3.21
N ARG A 415 5.01 24.83 4.25
CA ARG A 415 6.21 24.32 4.95
C ARG A 415 6.99 23.27 4.17
N GLY A 416 6.56 22.95 2.94
CA GLY A 416 7.18 21.96 2.07
C GLY A 416 6.67 20.53 2.31
N ASN A 417 5.59 20.40 3.09
CA ASN A 417 4.93 19.12 3.30
C ASN A 417 4.09 18.71 2.07
N LYS A 418 3.54 17.53 2.12
CA LYS A 418 2.83 16.89 1.01
C LYS A 418 1.36 16.68 1.37
N LEU A 419 0.47 17.00 0.44
CA LEU A 419 -0.97 16.83 0.61
C LEU A 419 -1.50 15.87 -0.47
N ALA A 420 -2.14 14.80 -0.07
CA ALA A 420 -2.83 13.86 -0.96
C ALA A 420 -4.34 13.97 -0.74
N VAL A 421 -5.06 14.45 -1.74
CA VAL A 421 -6.51 14.67 -1.68
C VAL A 421 -7.20 13.71 -2.62
N PHE A 422 -8.05 12.85 -2.06
CA PHE A 422 -8.98 11.98 -2.78
C PHE A 422 -10.38 12.56 -2.62
N TYR A 423 -10.95 13.09 -3.69
CA TYR A 423 -12.13 13.94 -3.61
C TYR A 423 -13.30 13.39 -4.40
N ASP A 424 -14.44 13.20 -3.75
CA ASP A 424 -15.70 12.84 -4.40
C ASP A 424 -16.56 14.10 -4.59
N PRO A 425 -17.07 14.35 -5.81
CA PRO A 425 -17.83 15.57 -6.12
C PRO A 425 -19.25 15.55 -5.54
N PHE A 426 -19.74 14.36 -5.16
CA PHE A 426 -21.08 14.18 -4.61
C PHE A 426 -21.03 13.26 -3.40
N ASP A 427 -21.86 13.57 -2.40
CA ASP A 427 -22.19 12.67 -1.30
C ASP A 427 -23.38 11.80 -1.70
N GLU A 428 -23.23 10.48 -1.51
CA GLU A 428 -24.25 9.48 -1.86
C GLU A 428 -25.17 9.23 -0.66
N LEU A 429 -26.37 9.76 -0.75
CA LEU A 429 -27.38 9.62 0.27
C LEU A 429 -28.25 8.39 -0.01
N MET A 430 -28.05 7.35 0.80
CA MET A 430 -28.83 6.11 0.69
C MET A 430 -30.28 6.34 1.12
N PRO A 431 -31.27 5.88 0.34
CA PRO A 431 -32.66 5.98 0.72
C PRO A 431 -32.97 5.10 1.94
N SER A 432 -33.97 5.50 2.73
CA SER A 432 -34.47 4.67 3.83
C SER A 432 -35.00 3.33 3.30
N GLN A 433 -35.05 2.31 4.17
CA GLN A 433 -35.54 0.99 3.80
C GLN A 433 -36.94 1.01 3.15
N GLN A 434 -37.80 1.92 3.61
CA GLN A 434 -39.14 2.11 3.05
C GLN A 434 -39.09 2.72 1.62
N GLN A 435 -38.18 3.65 1.38
CA GLN A 435 -37.97 4.27 0.06
C GLN A 435 -37.33 3.27 -0.93
N MET A 436 -36.39 2.40 -0.46
CA MET A 436 -35.84 1.32 -1.28
C MET A 436 -36.94 0.32 -1.71
N MET A 437 -37.89 -0.01 -0.80
CA MET A 437 -39.03 -0.86 -1.14
C MET A 437 -39.96 -0.22 -2.18
N MET A 438 -39.98 1.12 -2.28
CA MET A 438 -40.71 1.87 -3.31
C MET A 438 -39.91 2.04 -4.61
N GLY A 439 -38.72 1.40 -4.73
CA GLY A 439 -37.88 1.47 -5.92
C GLY A 439 -37.07 2.77 -6.05
N GLN A 440 -36.94 3.55 -4.98
CA GLN A 440 -36.09 4.73 -4.99
C GLN A 440 -34.63 4.31 -4.82
N GLY A 441 -33.79 4.76 -5.75
CA GLY A 441 -32.33 4.60 -5.69
C GLY A 441 -31.66 5.69 -4.84
N PRO A 442 -30.33 5.61 -4.67
CA PRO A 442 -29.56 6.64 -3.96
C PRO A 442 -29.68 8.01 -4.65
N SER A 443 -29.61 9.07 -3.85
CA SER A 443 -29.56 10.45 -4.32
C SER A 443 -28.15 11.03 -4.11
N TYR A 444 -27.75 11.96 -4.96
CA TYR A 444 -26.41 12.52 -4.98
C TYR A 444 -26.46 14.02 -4.71
N ALA A 445 -25.91 14.44 -3.56
CA ALA A 445 -25.82 15.84 -3.17
C ALA A 445 -24.41 16.38 -3.51
N PRO A 446 -24.28 17.56 -4.18
CA PRO A 446 -22.97 18.15 -4.44
C PRO A 446 -22.23 18.45 -3.13
N VAL A 447 -20.98 17.98 -3.02
CA VAL A 447 -20.09 18.25 -1.89
C VAL A 447 -19.52 19.66 -1.99
N GLN A 448 -19.60 20.43 -0.92
CA GLN A 448 -19.08 21.80 -0.82
C GLN A 448 -18.40 21.99 0.53
N THR A 449 -17.14 21.55 0.61
CA THR A 449 -16.37 21.60 1.86
C THR A 449 -15.59 22.89 2.08
N GLY A 450 -15.36 23.66 1.01
CA GLY A 450 -14.44 24.80 1.00
C GLY A 450 -13.01 24.43 0.57
N LEU A 451 -12.63 23.14 0.65
CA LEU A 451 -11.33 22.65 0.20
C LEU A 451 -11.15 22.90 -1.33
N GLU A 452 -12.23 22.88 -2.10
CA GLU A 452 -12.25 23.16 -3.53
C GLU A 452 -11.69 24.56 -3.86
N LYS A 453 -11.90 25.53 -2.97
CA LYS A 453 -11.38 26.90 -3.12
C LYS A 453 -9.87 26.92 -2.97
N LEU A 454 -9.36 26.23 -1.96
CA LEU A 454 -7.92 26.07 -1.73
C LEU A 454 -7.25 25.36 -2.93
N LEU A 455 -7.84 24.26 -3.43
CA LEU A 455 -7.35 23.53 -4.59
C LEU A 455 -7.40 24.38 -5.85
N ALA A 456 -8.49 25.13 -6.09
CA ALA A 456 -8.62 26.05 -7.21
C ALA A 456 -7.60 27.19 -7.17
N HIS A 457 -7.28 27.73 -5.97
CA HIS A 457 -6.20 28.71 -5.80
C HIS A 457 -4.86 28.13 -6.26
N HIS A 458 -4.59 26.86 -5.95
CA HIS A 458 -3.38 26.17 -6.39
C HIS A 458 -3.43 25.69 -7.85
N GLY A 459 -4.54 25.95 -8.59
CA GLY A 459 -4.67 25.70 -10.02
C GLY A 459 -5.33 24.37 -10.40
N VAL A 460 -5.95 23.69 -9.44
CA VAL A 460 -6.76 22.47 -9.69
C VAL A 460 -8.22 22.74 -9.40
N LYS A 461 -9.05 22.75 -10.44
CA LYS A 461 -10.51 22.89 -10.29
C LYS A 461 -11.18 21.53 -10.44
N ILE A 462 -11.99 21.15 -9.45
CA ILE A 462 -12.82 19.95 -9.48
C ILE A 462 -14.21 20.33 -9.96
N LYS A 463 -14.68 19.69 -11.05
CA LYS A 463 -16.05 19.92 -11.51
C LYS A 463 -17.05 19.03 -10.77
N PRO A 464 -18.23 19.52 -10.41
CA PRO A 464 -19.31 18.70 -9.85
C PRO A 464 -19.97 17.85 -10.94
N ALA A 465 -19.27 16.83 -11.39
CA ALA A 465 -19.66 15.91 -12.46
C ALA A 465 -19.01 14.55 -12.23
N TYR A 466 -19.63 13.49 -12.76
CA TYR A 466 -18.96 12.20 -12.91
C TYR A 466 -18.51 11.97 -14.35
N VAL A 467 -17.34 11.40 -14.51
CA VAL A 467 -16.83 10.95 -15.80
C VAL A 467 -17.36 9.54 -16.07
N LEU A 468 -18.07 9.41 -17.18
CA LEU A 468 -18.52 8.13 -17.72
C LEU A 468 -17.69 7.80 -18.95
N ASP A 469 -17.39 6.52 -19.18
CA ASP A 469 -16.50 6.09 -20.27
C ASP A 469 -17.03 4.83 -20.97
N GLN A 470 -16.91 4.73 -22.28
CA GLN A 470 -17.22 3.52 -23.02
C GLN A 470 -16.18 2.41 -22.75
N GLU A 471 -14.94 2.82 -22.43
CA GLU A 471 -13.90 1.91 -21.93
C GLU A 471 -14.07 1.74 -20.41
N CYS A 472 -15.04 0.92 -20.01
CA CYS A 472 -15.45 0.73 -18.62
C CYS A 472 -15.46 -0.73 -18.20
N PHE A 473 -15.58 -0.94 -16.91
CA PHE A 473 -15.85 -2.28 -16.36
C PHE A 473 -17.17 -2.82 -16.91
N LYS A 474 -17.19 -4.12 -17.23
CA LYS A 474 -18.38 -4.81 -17.70
C LYS A 474 -18.77 -5.90 -16.72
N GLN A 475 -19.97 -5.82 -16.21
CA GLN A 475 -20.53 -6.84 -15.32
C GLN A 475 -21.14 -7.97 -16.13
N GLN A 476 -20.80 -9.21 -15.79
CA GLN A 476 -21.44 -10.40 -16.34
C GLN A 476 -22.81 -10.57 -15.69
N LEU A 477 -23.86 -10.54 -16.48
CA LEU A 477 -25.21 -10.80 -15.99
C LEU A 477 -25.47 -12.31 -15.92
N PRO A 478 -26.09 -12.80 -14.81
CA PRO A 478 -26.56 -14.16 -14.72
C PRO A 478 -27.57 -14.50 -15.82
N GLN A 479 -27.64 -15.77 -16.25
CA GLN A 479 -28.57 -16.20 -17.31
C GLN A 479 -30.05 -15.93 -16.98
N ASN A 480 -30.43 -15.96 -15.71
CA ASN A 480 -31.79 -15.64 -15.24
C ASN A 480 -32.13 -14.12 -15.34
N GLN A 481 -31.16 -13.25 -15.59
CA GLN A 481 -31.31 -11.81 -15.81
C GLN A 481 -31.05 -11.40 -17.26
N GLY A 482 -31.12 -12.36 -18.21
CA GLY A 482 -30.95 -12.11 -19.63
C GLY A 482 -29.57 -12.48 -20.17
N GLY A 483 -28.58 -12.77 -19.33
CA GLY A 483 -27.21 -13.08 -19.74
C GLY A 483 -26.50 -11.91 -20.44
N GLY A 484 -25.22 -12.08 -20.74
CA GLY A 484 -24.44 -11.08 -21.47
C GLY A 484 -23.64 -10.15 -20.58
N GLU A 485 -23.06 -9.10 -21.16
CA GLU A 485 -22.23 -8.10 -20.47
C GLU A 485 -22.96 -6.78 -20.36
N GLN A 486 -23.06 -6.22 -19.15
CA GLN A 486 -23.60 -4.89 -18.91
C GLN A 486 -22.45 -3.91 -18.65
N PRO A 487 -22.30 -2.85 -19.45
CA PRO A 487 -21.29 -1.83 -19.21
C PRO A 487 -21.64 -0.97 -17.98
N ILE A 488 -20.66 -0.76 -17.11
CA ILE A 488 -20.77 0.13 -15.95
C ILE A 488 -19.98 1.40 -16.28
N TYR A 489 -20.60 2.33 -17.01
CA TYR A 489 -19.92 3.52 -17.56
C TYR A 489 -19.28 4.40 -16.50
N PHE A 490 -19.80 4.44 -15.26
CA PHE A 490 -19.21 5.17 -14.15
C PHE A 490 -18.03 4.44 -13.46
N ALA A 491 -17.57 3.33 -14.05
CA ALA A 491 -16.37 2.62 -13.68
C ALA A 491 -15.36 2.58 -14.84
N PRO A 492 -14.79 3.73 -15.27
CA PRO A 492 -13.77 3.78 -16.31
C PRO A 492 -12.62 2.82 -16.07
N LEU A 493 -12.21 2.10 -17.12
CA LEU A 493 -10.99 1.32 -17.19
C LEU A 493 -9.89 2.16 -17.84
N ILE A 494 -9.00 2.70 -17.00
CA ILE A 494 -7.90 3.52 -17.49
C ILE A 494 -6.80 2.60 -18.02
N GLN A 495 -6.68 2.53 -19.32
CA GLN A 495 -5.67 1.71 -19.97
C GLN A 495 -4.28 2.35 -19.88
N SER A 496 -3.25 1.53 -20.04
CA SER A 496 -1.84 1.98 -19.96
C SER A 496 -1.48 3.17 -20.86
N ARG A 497 -2.18 3.36 -22.00
CA ARG A 497 -2.00 4.51 -22.90
C ARG A 497 -2.49 5.84 -22.34
N HIS A 498 -3.39 5.81 -21.35
CA HIS A 498 -3.94 6.99 -20.67
C HIS A 498 -3.25 7.28 -19.33
N ILE A 499 -2.18 6.53 -19.00
CA ILE A 499 -1.33 6.72 -17.82
C ILE A 499 -0.03 7.38 -18.26
N ASN A 500 0.39 8.40 -17.54
CA ASN A 500 1.65 9.10 -17.80
C ASN A 500 2.84 8.16 -17.63
N LYS A 501 3.74 8.10 -18.60
CA LYS A 501 4.94 7.25 -18.60
C LYS A 501 6.22 7.98 -18.20
N ASP A 502 6.16 9.29 -18.04
CA ASP A 502 7.32 10.10 -17.69
C ASP A 502 7.73 9.92 -16.22
N TYR A 503 6.79 9.48 -15.38
CA TYR A 503 7.02 9.23 -13.97
C TYR A 503 7.24 7.73 -13.71
N PRO A 504 8.44 7.35 -13.24
CA PRO A 504 8.79 5.95 -13.02
C PRO A 504 7.83 5.20 -12.09
N PHE A 505 7.31 5.88 -11.06
CA PHE A 505 6.43 5.25 -10.06
C PHE A 505 5.08 4.80 -10.61
N ILE A 506 4.61 5.35 -11.76
CA ILE A 506 3.35 4.95 -12.41
C ILE A 506 3.54 4.33 -13.79
N SER A 507 4.74 4.41 -14.35
CA SER A 507 5.03 3.99 -15.74
C SER A 507 4.71 2.53 -16.02
N ASN A 508 4.85 1.66 -15.02
CA ASN A 508 4.61 0.22 -15.12
C ASN A 508 3.17 -0.20 -14.81
N ILE A 509 2.32 0.73 -14.34
CA ILE A 509 0.89 0.46 -14.11
C ILE A 509 0.20 0.24 -15.46
N LYS A 510 -0.48 -0.90 -15.61
CA LYS A 510 -1.03 -1.35 -16.91
C LYS A 510 -2.49 -1.03 -17.12
N GLY A 511 -3.20 -0.79 -16.07
CA GLY A 511 -4.60 -0.42 -16.12
C GLY A 511 -5.12 -0.15 -14.72
N LEU A 512 -6.15 0.66 -14.62
CA LEU A 512 -6.78 1.06 -13.35
C LEU A 512 -8.30 1.00 -13.51
N VAL A 513 -8.99 0.72 -12.43
CA VAL A 513 -10.42 0.91 -12.33
C VAL A 513 -10.67 2.15 -11.49
N MET A 514 -11.40 3.12 -12.05
CA MET A 514 -11.84 4.30 -11.32
C MET A 514 -13.35 4.24 -11.13
N LEU A 515 -13.85 4.42 -9.91
CA LEU A 515 -15.28 4.52 -9.64
C LEU A 515 -15.67 5.97 -9.41
N LYS A 516 -16.78 6.41 -10.02
CA LYS A 516 -17.42 7.70 -9.74
C LYS A 516 -16.43 8.89 -9.77
N ALA A 517 -15.55 8.91 -10.77
CA ALA A 517 -14.47 9.90 -10.84
C ALA A 517 -14.95 11.28 -11.26
N ALA A 518 -14.49 12.31 -10.55
CA ALA A 518 -14.64 13.71 -10.93
C ALA A 518 -13.59 14.12 -11.97
N PRO A 519 -13.91 14.96 -12.97
CA PRO A 519 -12.94 15.55 -13.86
C PRO A 519 -12.19 16.69 -13.16
N LEU A 520 -10.86 16.70 -13.33
CA LEU A 520 -9.96 17.75 -12.85
C LEU A 520 -9.60 18.68 -14.01
N GLU A 521 -9.72 19.99 -13.80
CA GLU A 521 -9.20 21.00 -14.71
C GLU A 521 -7.94 21.63 -14.14
N LEU A 522 -6.89 21.66 -14.96
CA LEU A 522 -5.60 22.26 -14.61
C LEU A 522 -5.44 23.59 -15.35
N ASP A 523 -5.21 24.67 -14.61
CA ASP A 523 -4.87 25.97 -15.18
C ASP A 523 -3.36 26.03 -15.43
N VAL A 524 -2.93 25.42 -16.52
CA VAL A 524 -1.50 25.26 -16.85
C VAL A 524 -0.76 26.59 -16.94
N ASP A 525 -1.42 27.64 -17.46
CA ASP A 525 -0.80 28.95 -17.63
C ASP A 525 -0.62 29.66 -16.28
N ALA A 526 -1.64 29.61 -15.40
CA ALA A 526 -1.54 30.15 -14.06
C ALA A 526 -0.51 29.38 -13.21
N LEU A 527 -0.40 28.09 -13.39
CA LEU A 527 0.59 27.25 -12.69
C LEU A 527 2.02 27.59 -13.10
N LYS A 528 2.30 27.68 -14.39
CA LYS A 528 3.61 28.11 -14.92
C LYS A 528 4.00 29.50 -14.46
N ALA A 529 3.06 30.44 -14.45
CA ALA A 529 3.31 31.81 -13.98
C ALA A 529 3.69 31.86 -12.48
N ARG A 530 3.25 30.88 -11.70
CA ARG A 530 3.58 30.73 -10.27
C ARG A 530 4.80 29.85 -10.01
N GLY A 531 5.47 29.32 -11.05
CA GLY A 531 6.62 28.43 -10.91
C GLY A 531 6.27 27.02 -10.42
N LEU A 532 5.01 26.61 -10.56
CA LEU A 532 4.53 25.26 -10.22
C LEU A 532 4.56 24.37 -11.46
N THR A 533 4.98 23.13 -11.25
CA THR A 533 4.90 22.06 -12.24
C THR A 533 3.63 21.28 -12.00
N ALA A 534 2.75 21.20 -13.00
CA ALA A 534 1.55 20.38 -12.93
C ALA A 534 1.66 19.22 -13.89
N THR A 535 1.50 18.02 -13.37
CA THR A 535 1.54 16.78 -14.14
C THR A 535 0.21 16.07 -14.06
N ARG A 536 -0.35 15.76 -15.23
CA ARG A 536 -1.48 14.86 -15.37
C ARG A 536 -0.96 13.44 -15.18
N LEU A 537 -1.44 12.71 -14.18
CA LEU A 537 -1.00 11.34 -13.90
C LEU A 537 -1.72 10.33 -14.79
N PHE A 538 -3.04 10.45 -14.88
CA PHE A 538 -3.84 9.63 -15.78
C PHE A 538 -5.15 10.33 -16.16
N SER A 539 -5.76 9.88 -17.23
CA SER A 539 -7.01 10.42 -17.77
C SER A 539 -7.96 9.32 -18.23
N SER A 540 -9.23 9.66 -18.41
CA SER A 540 -10.21 8.83 -19.11
C SER A 540 -9.87 8.65 -20.58
N SER A 541 -10.57 7.76 -21.28
CA SER A 541 -10.44 7.60 -22.72
C SER A 541 -11.02 8.81 -23.47
N GLU A 542 -10.75 8.89 -24.78
CA GLU A 542 -11.36 9.88 -25.66
C GLU A 542 -12.86 9.63 -25.89
N LYS A 543 -13.38 8.48 -25.43
CA LYS A 543 -14.79 8.08 -25.53
C LYS A 543 -15.53 8.29 -24.20
N SER A 544 -15.06 9.19 -23.38
CA SER A 544 -15.69 9.56 -22.12
C SER A 544 -16.52 10.83 -22.23
N TRP A 545 -17.52 10.97 -21.38
CA TRP A 545 -18.40 12.12 -21.30
C TRP A 545 -18.73 12.45 -19.86
N LEU A 546 -19.34 13.60 -19.60
CA LEU A 546 -19.67 14.08 -18.26
C LEU A 546 -21.15 13.92 -17.95
N MET A 547 -21.46 13.37 -16.79
CA MET A 547 -22.78 13.43 -16.18
C MET A 547 -22.82 14.57 -15.16
N GLN A 548 -23.66 15.58 -15.42
CA GLN A 548 -23.78 16.80 -14.61
C GLN A 548 -25.23 17.05 -14.22
N GLY A 549 -25.44 17.82 -13.16
CA GLY A 549 -26.76 18.21 -12.68
C GLY A 549 -27.46 17.05 -11.97
N ARG A 550 -28.43 16.41 -12.64
CA ARG A 550 -29.09 15.22 -12.08
C ARG A 550 -28.19 14.01 -12.30
N ILE A 551 -27.72 13.45 -11.22
CA ILE A 551 -26.93 12.22 -11.22
C ILE A 551 -27.86 11.01 -11.10
N ASP A 552 -27.75 10.08 -12.05
CA ASP A 552 -28.44 8.80 -12.04
C ASP A 552 -27.46 7.71 -12.50
N LEU A 553 -26.97 6.92 -11.57
CA LEU A 553 -25.98 5.88 -11.83
C LEU A 553 -26.59 4.48 -12.05
N ASN A 554 -27.90 4.41 -12.39
CA ASN A 554 -28.51 3.14 -12.74
C ASN A 554 -28.03 2.68 -14.13
N PRO A 555 -27.28 1.57 -14.21
CA PRO A 555 -26.69 1.12 -15.49
C PRO A 555 -27.73 0.81 -16.60
N MET A 556 -28.98 0.52 -16.21
CA MET A 556 -30.06 0.21 -17.15
C MET A 556 -30.55 1.43 -17.95
N PHE A 557 -30.35 2.63 -17.42
CA PHE A 557 -30.82 3.90 -18.03
C PHE A 557 -29.69 4.74 -18.62
N MET A 558 -28.44 4.35 -18.36
CA MET A 558 -27.29 5.06 -18.91
C MET A 558 -27.05 4.68 -20.36
N GLN A 559 -26.97 5.70 -21.23
CA GLN A 559 -26.61 5.53 -22.63
C GLN A 559 -25.52 6.56 -23.00
N PRO A 560 -24.56 6.18 -23.85
CA PRO A 560 -23.60 7.11 -24.39
C PRO A 560 -24.30 8.21 -25.19
N PRO A 561 -23.77 9.44 -25.20
CA PRO A 561 -24.27 10.53 -26.03
C PRO A 561 -24.31 10.15 -27.52
N ALA A 562 -25.30 10.62 -28.23
CA ALA A 562 -25.42 10.41 -29.68
C ALA A 562 -24.47 11.33 -30.47
N GLU A 563 -24.12 12.49 -29.94
CA GLU A 563 -23.29 13.51 -30.58
C GLU A 563 -21.80 13.22 -30.34
N ALA A 564 -21.01 13.21 -31.40
CA ALA A 564 -19.57 12.92 -31.32
C ALA A 564 -18.81 13.99 -30.50
N ASP A 565 -19.25 15.25 -30.55
CA ASP A 565 -18.60 16.35 -29.82
C ASP A 565 -18.81 16.34 -28.31
N ALA A 566 -19.69 15.47 -27.83
CA ALA A 566 -19.91 15.28 -26.40
C ALA A 566 -18.81 14.44 -25.72
N PHE A 567 -17.96 13.78 -26.51
CA PHE A 567 -16.88 12.92 -25.98
C PHE A 567 -15.58 13.70 -25.88
N ALA A 568 -14.90 13.55 -24.73
CA ALA A 568 -13.59 14.14 -24.48
C ALA A 568 -12.81 13.35 -23.42
N SER A 569 -11.49 13.36 -23.49
CA SER A 569 -10.64 12.82 -22.41
C SER A 569 -10.57 13.80 -21.24
N HIS A 570 -10.77 13.30 -20.02
CA HIS A 570 -10.78 14.09 -18.79
C HIS A 570 -9.65 13.65 -17.86
N THR A 571 -8.95 14.63 -17.27
CA THR A 571 -7.94 14.35 -16.24
C THR A 571 -8.63 13.83 -14.98
N LEU A 572 -8.16 12.73 -14.43
CA LEU A 572 -8.71 12.08 -13.23
C LEU A 572 -7.77 12.15 -12.02
N ALA A 573 -6.48 12.35 -12.27
CA ALA A 573 -5.50 12.58 -11.22
C ALA A 573 -4.41 13.54 -11.71
N ALA A 574 -3.97 14.39 -10.81
CA ALA A 574 -2.93 15.38 -11.06
C ALA A 574 -1.97 15.52 -9.86
N LEU A 575 -0.71 15.75 -10.17
CA LEU A 575 0.34 16.05 -9.21
C LEU A 575 0.89 17.45 -9.50
N LEU A 576 0.92 18.30 -8.48
CA LEU A 576 1.49 19.63 -8.53
C LEU A 576 2.72 19.66 -7.61
N GLU A 577 3.83 20.20 -8.11
CA GLU A 577 5.09 20.28 -7.38
C GLU A 577 5.71 21.67 -7.53
N GLY A 578 6.32 22.14 -6.46
CA GLY A 578 7.02 23.43 -6.43
C GLY A 578 6.75 24.20 -5.15
N SER A 579 7.09 25.49 -5.18
CA SER A 579 6.87 26.41 -4.06
C SER A 579 5.50 27.07 -4.19
N PHE A 580 4.59 26.68 -3.32
CA PHE A 580 3.21 27.19 -3.32
C PHE A 580 3.14 28.60 -2.71
N GLY A 581 2.20 29.41 -3.19
CA GLY A 581 1.85 30.70 -2.59
C GLY A 581 0.62 30.56 -1.69
N SER A 582 0.56 31.29 -0.58
CA SER A 582 -0.55 31.18 0.37
C SER A 582 -1.88 31.63 -0.24
N TYR A 583 -2.93 30.83 -0.03
CA TYR A 583 -4.32 31.17 -0.32
C TYR A 583 -4.79 32.37 0.49
N PHE A 584 -4.23 32.53 1.70
CA PHE A 584 -4.56 33.63 2.62
C PHE A 584 -3.65 34.86 2.48
N SER A 585 -2.79 34.93 1.46
CA SER A 585 -1.93 36.11 1.24
C SER A 585 -2.78 37.38 1.12
N GLY A 586 -2.43 38.41 1.89
CA GLY A 586 -3.18 39.66 1.93
C GLY A 586 -4.53 39.62 2.66
N GLN A 587 -4.93 38.49 3.23
CA GLN A 587 -6.16 38.37 4.04
C GLN A 587 -5.82 38.44 5.55
N PRO A 588 -6.74 38.87 6.41
CA PRO A 588 -6.58 38.72 7.85
C PRO A 588 -6.45 37.26 8.25
N LEU A 589 -5.74 36.98 9.36
CA LEU A 589 -5.66 35.62 9.89
C LEU A 589 -7.06 35.14 10.30
N PRO A 590 -7.47 33.95 9.89
CA PRO A 590 -8.74 33.38 10.33
C PRO A 590 -8.75 33.14 11.84
N GLU A 591 -9.87 33.48 12.49
CA GLU A 591 -10.07 33.21 13.91
C GLU A 591 -10.29 31.72 14.15
N LYS A 592 -9.65 31.18 15.21
CA LYS A 592 -9.92 29.81 15.65
C LYS A 592 -11.36 29.72 16.13
N PRO A 593 -12.17 28.74 15.66
CA PRO A 593 -13.51 28.52 16.19
C PRO A 593 -13.46 28.30 17.71
N ALA A 594 -14.35 28.96 18.44
CA ALA A 594 -14.48 28.74 19.88
C ALA A 594 -14.83 27.27 20.13
N GLU A 595 -14.12 26.60 21.03
CA GLU A 595 -14.45 25.24 21.45
C GLU A 595 -15.91 25.22 21.94
N LYS A 596 -16.76 24.46 21.28
CA LYS A 596 -18.10 24.13 21.80
C LYS A 596 -17.88 23.26 23.03
N THR A 597 -17.89 23.88 24.20
CA THR A 597 -18.14 23.16 25.45
C THR A 597 -19.46 22.44 25.24
N ALA A 598 -19.48 21.12 25.41
CA ALA A 598 -20.68 20.32 25.40
C ALA A 598 -21.53 20.78 26.58
N GLU A 599 -22.39 21.76 26.35
CA GLU A 599 -23.49 22.09 27.28
C GLU A 599 -24.48 20.94 27.23
N THR A 600 -24.50 20.21 28.31
CA THR A 600 -25.61 19.37 28.74
C THR A 600 -26.91 20.16 28.58
N GLN A 601 -27.72 19.76 27.60
CA GLN A 601 -29.13 20.15 27.60
C GLN A 601 -29.82 19.38 28.72
N ASP A 602 -29.98 20.00 29.87
CA ASP A 602 -31.13 19.80 30.75
C ASP A 602 -31.21 20.96 31.75
N GLU A 603 -32.46 21.43 31.94
CA GLU A 603 -32.96 22.37 32.93
C GLU A 603 -33.09 23.84 32.50
N ALA A 604 -34.26 24.07 31.94
CA ALA A 604 -34.94 25.36 32.02
C ALA A 604 -35.51 25.57 33.44
N GLU A 605 -35.56 26.84 33.84
CA GLU A 605 -36.26 27.43 34.99
C GLU A 605 -35.56 27.43 36.34
N ASN A 606 -34.83 28.53 36.62
CA ASN A 606 -35.27 29.46 37.67
C ASN A 606 -34.40 30.71 37.71
N GLN A 607 -35.01 31.87 37.46
CA GLN A 607 -34.48 33.18 37.85
C GLN A 607 -34.45 33.24 39.37
N ASP A 608 -33.35 33.60 39.96
CA ASP A 608 -33.30 34.69 40.95
C ASP A 608 -31.89 35.24 41.16
N ASP A 609 -31.86 36.54 41.34
CA ASP A 609 -30.73 37.42 41.58
C ASP A 609 -29.82 37.01 42.75
N SER A 610 -28.50 36.96 42.54
CA SER A 610 -27.58 37.61 43.49
C SER A 610 -26.17 37.74 42.86
N ALA A 611 -25.82 38.94 42.58
CA ALA A 611 -24.48 39.36 42.26
C ALA A 611 -23.52 39.13 43.43
N ALA A 612 -22.44 38.35 43.21
CA ALA A 612 -21.22 38.47 43.97
C ALA A 612 -20.04 38.16 43.02
N ALA A 613 -19.37 39.24 42.66
CA ALA A 613 -18.16 39.23 41.84
C ALA A 613 -17.03 38.51 42.55
N GLU A 614 -16.60 37.36 42.01
CA GLU A 614 -15.21 36.92 42.15
C GLU A 614 -14.43 37.33 40.92
N THR A 615 -13.76 38.48 41.04
CA THR A 615 -12.77 38.97 40.09
C THR A 615 -11.53 38.07 40.21
N GLN A 616 -11.53 36.94 39.55
CA GLN A 616 -10.27 36.27 39.22
C GLN A 616 -9.56 37.16 38.21
N THR A 617 -8.43 37.72 38.62
CA THR A 617 -7.52 38.47 37.81
C THR A 617 -7.05 37.58 36.65
N ARG A 618 -7.81 37.56 35.56
CA ARG A 618 -7.36 36.99 34.27
C ARG A 618 -6.14 37.82 33.84
N ASN A 619 -5.00 37.14 33.75
CA ASN A 619 -3.82 37.69 33.12
C ASN A 619 -4.23 38.14 31.70
N PRO A 620 -4.21 39.47 31.38
CA PRO A 620 -4.69 39.95 30.08
C PRO A 620 -3.93 39.36 28.90
N LEU A 621 -2.69 38.87 29.10
CA LEU A 621 -1.91 38.16 28.10
C LEU A 621 -2.40 36.72 27.78
N LEU A 622 -3.19 36.12 28.69
CA LEU A 622 -3.83 34.80 28.47
C LEU A 622 -5.24 34.95 27.90
N ALA A 623 -5.87 36.15 28.03
CA ALA A 623 -7.23 36.38 27.55
C ALA A 623 -7.33 36.66 26.05
N GLU A 624 -6.22 36.99 25.38
CA GLU A 624 -6.22 37.37 23.96
C GLU A 624 -5.74 36.31 22.98
N GLY A 625 -5.47 35.10 23.40
CA GLY A 625 -4.98 34.05 22.46
C GLY A 625 -3.63 34.41 21.79
N LEU A 626 -2.93 35.46 22.29
CA LEU A 626 -1.70 36.00 21.71
C LEU A 626 -0.44 35.17 22.03
N LEU A 627 -0.55 34.14 22.88
CA LEU A 627 0.60 33.30 23.30
C LEU A 627 0.58 31.88 22.79
N GLU A 628 -0.41 31.46 22.02
CA GLU A 628 -0.22 30.29 21.14
C GLU A 628 0.61 30.77 19.95
N SER A 629 1.93 30.52 19.97
CA SER A 629 2.79 30.81 18.84
C SER A 629 2.32 29.96 17.64
N HIS A 630 1.53 30.56 16.80
CA HIS A 630 1.11 30.03 15.51
C HIS A 630 2.28 30.12 14.55
N GLY A 631 3.43 29.63 14.81
CA GLY A 631 4.59 29.66 13.94
C GLY A 631 4.60 30.83 12.95
N GLU A 632 5.72 31.17 12.39
CA GLU A 632 5.85 32.20 11.36
C GLU A 632 4.86 31.97 10.22
N ARG A 633 3.99 32.94 9.92
CA ARG A 633 3.07 32.89 8.77
C ARG A 633 3.89 32.92 7.48
N LEU A 634 3.77 31.89 6.69
CA LEU A 634 4.42 31.81 5.41
C LEU A 634 3.49 32.35 4.31
N GLU A 635 3.99 33.25 3.47
CA GLU A 635 3.28 33.71 2.27
C GLU A 635 3.73 32.97 1.02
N THR A 636 4.98 32.55 0.98
CA THR A 636 5.58 31.69 -0.05
C THR A 636 6.22 30.49 0.61
N GLY A 637 5.95 29.30 0.06
CA GLY A 637 6.35 28.05 0.64
C GLY A 637 7.72 27.54 0.19
N ARG A 638 8.21 26.54 0.91
CA ARG A 638 9.26 25.63 0.47
C ARG A 638 8.69 24.68 -0.60
N PRO A 639 9.53 24.05 -1.42
CA PRO A 639 9.05 23.04 -2.37
C PRO A 639 8.25 21.95 -1.70
N GLY A 640 7.00 21.83 -2.07
CA GLY A 640 6.02 20.87 -1.59
C GLY A 640 5.39 20.10 -2.73
N ALA A 641 4.42 19.22 -2.45
CA ALA A 641 3.63 18.54 -3.47
C ALA A 641 2.15 18.43 -3.06
N LEU A 642 1.29 18.59 -4.04
CA LEU A 642 -0.16 18.42 -3.94
C LEU A 642 -0.61 17.38 -4.96
N LEU A 643 -1.03 16.22 -4.47
CA LEU A 643 -1.66 15.16 -5.25
C LEU A 643 -3.17 15.32 -5.14
N VAL A 644 -3.88 15.37 -6.27
CA VAL A 644 -5.34 15.39 -6.30
C VAL A 644 -5.83 14.24 -7.18
N VAL A 645 -6.71 13.43 -6.62
CA VAL A 645 -7.38 12.32 -7.30
C VAL A 645 -8.88 12.56 -7.26
N GLY A 646 -9.54 12.52 -8.40
CA GLY A 646 -10.96 12.84 -8.56
C GLY A 646 -11.94 11.75 -8.08
N SER A 647 -11.49 10.83 -7.23
CA SER A 647 -12.36 9.83 -6.59
C SER A 647 -11.69 9.31 -5.32
N ALA A 648 -12.43 9.23 -4.24
CA ALA A 648 -12.01 8.54 -3.03
C ALA A 648 -12.43 7.06 -3.04
N ASP A 649 -13.35 6.66 -3.89
CA ASP A 649 -13.76 5.27 -4.06
C ASP A 649 -12.62 4.34 -4.49
N ILE A 650 -11.52 4.90 -5.06
CA ILE A 650 -10.30 4.15 -5.38
C ILE A 650 -9.62 3.54 -4.14
N LEU A 651 -9.90 4.06 -2.94
CA LEU A 651 -9.34 3.58 -1.66
C LEU A 651 -10.16 2.45 -1.04
N ARG A 652 -11.40 2.19 -1.51
CA ARG A 652 -12.34 1.26 -0.88
C ARG A 652 -11.92 -0.20 -1.03
N ASP A 653 -12.37 -1.03 -0.11
CA ASP A 653 -12.06 -2.47 -0.02
C ASP A 653 -12.54 -3.30 -1.22
N ASN A 654 -13.51 -2.80 -2.00
CA ASN A 654 -13.94 -3.44 -3.25
C ASN A 654 -13.02 -3.16 -4.46
N ILE A 655 -12.09 -2.22 -4.33
CA ILE A 655 -11.13 -1.82 -5.37
C ILE A 655 -9.70 -2.20 -4.98
N VAL A 656 -9.37 -2.06 -3.70
CA VAL A 656 -8.05 -2.38 -3.14
C VAL A 656 -8.11 -3.77 -2.52
N ASP A 657 -7.14 -4.61 -2.84
CA ASP A 657 -6.96 -5.91 -2.22
C ASP A 657 -5.98 -5.82 -1.04
N GLU A 658 -6.22 -6.60 -0.02
CA GLU A 658 -5.38 -6.64 1.19
C GLU A 658 -3.94 -7.09 0.90
N ALA A 659 -3.74 -7.93 -0.12
CA ALA A 659 -2.41 -8.39 -0.53
C ALA A 659 -1.58 -7.33 -1.26
N GLY A 660 -2.23 -6.26 -1.78
CA GLY A 660 -1.57 -5.20 -2.56
C GLY A 660 -1.16 -5.63 -3.97
N ALA A 661 -1.80 -6.66 -4.52
CA ALA A 661 -1.47 -7.23 -5.83
C ALA A 661 -2.19 -6.52 -6.99
N THR A 662 -3.35 -5.91 -6.72
CA THR A 662 -4.10 -5.21 -7.77
C THR A 662 -3.37 -3.95 -8.27
N PRO A 663 -3.52 -3.58 -9.53
CA PRO A 663 -2.94 -2.35 -10.07
C PRO A 663 -3.34 -1.08 -9.30
N ASN A 664 -4.57 -1.03 -8.78
CA ASN A 664 -5.06 0.07 -7.96
C ASN A 664 -4.30 0.16 -6.64
N ALA A 665 -4.14 -0.96 -5.93
CA ALA A 665 -3.37 -1.03 -4.69
C ALA A 665 -1.91 -0.62 -4.91
N GLN A 666 -1.28 -1.11 -5.97
CA GLN A 666 0.08 -0.74 -6.35
C GLN A 666 0.20 0.76 -6.66
N LEU A 667 -0.74 1.32 -7.43
CA LEU A 667 -0.76 2.75 -7.73
C LEU A 667 -0.83 3.60 -6.46
N LEU A 668 -1.78 3.29 -5.57
CA LEU A 668 -1.98 4.04 -4.33
C LEU A 668 -0.72 4.06 -3.48
N MET A 669 -0.13 2.90 -3.25
CA MET A 669 1.11 2.81 -2.48
C MET A 669 2.29 3.48 -3.18
N ASN A 670 2.36 3.43 -4.52
CA ASN A 670 3.39 4.13 -5.29
C ASN A 670 3.26 5.65 -5.20
N MET A 671 2.03 6.18 -5.21
CA MET A 671 1.77 7.61 -5.01
C MET A 671 2.24 8.07 -3.62
N ILE A 672 1.93 7.28 -2.58
CA ILE A 672 2.33 7.60 -1.21
C ILE A 672 3.86 7.50 -1.07
N ASP A 673 4.48 6.47 -1.62
CA ASP A 673 5.95 6.33 -1.60
C ASP A 673 6.63 7.50 -2.33
N TYR A 674 6.11 7.91 -3.49
CA TYR A 674 6.63 9.05 -4.23
C TYR A 674 6.57 10.34 -3.40
N LEU A 675 5.42 10.63 -2.77
CA LEU A 675 5.25 11.80 -1.91
C LEU A 675 6.22 11.79 -0.72
N ASN A 676 6.63 10.62 -0.24
CA ASN A 676 7.58 10.47 0.87
C ASN A 676 9.04 10.29 0.40
N GLY A 677 9.33 10.52 -0.90
CA GLY A 677 10.68 10.43 -1.44
C GLY A 677 11.21 9.00 -1.57
N ARG A 678 10.32 8.00 -1.63
CA ARG A 678 10.64 6.57 -1.78
C ARG A 678 10.35 6.08 -3.21
N GLU A 679 10.69 6.88 -4.23
CA GLU A 679 10.40 6.59 -5.63
C GLU A 679 10.98 5.24 -6.08
N ASP A 680 12.18 4.90 -5.63
CA ASP A 680 12.82 3.61 -5.97
C ASP A 680 12.01 2.40 -5.45
N GLN A 681 11.34 2.53 -4.29
CA GLN A 681 10.43 1.49 -3.77
C GLN A 681 9.19 1.35 -4.64
N ALA A 682 8.62 2.46 -5.08
CA ALA A 682 7.47 2.48 -5.97
C ALA A 682 7.80 1.82 -7.32
N VAL A 683 8.98 2.11 -7.88
CA VAL A 683 9.47 1.47 -9.11
C VAL A 683 9.66 -0.03 -8.92
N MET A 684 10.25 -0.44 -7.80
CA MET A 684 10.49 -1.85 -7.47
C MET A 684 9.17 -2.62 -7.31
N ARG A 685 8.15 -2.03 -6.63
CA ARG A 685 6.82 -2.63 -6.47
C ARG A 685 6.15 -2.88 -7.82
N SER A 686 6.31 -1.96 -8.75
CA SER A 686 5.74 -2.04 -10.11
C SER A 686 6.50 -2.99 -11.04
N LYS A 687 7.64 -3.55 -10.60
CA LYS A 687 8.49 -4.45 -11.37
C LYS A 687 7.90 -5.86 -11.41
N THR A 688 6.80 -6.01 -12.11
CA THR A 688 6.10 -7.28 -12.24
C THR A 688 6.40 -7.96 -13.55
N GLN A 689 6.50 -9.30 -13.53
CA GLN A 689 6.37 -10.13 -14.73
C GLN A 689 4.91 -10.17 -15.18
N SER A 690 4.40 -9.07 -15.70
CA SER A 690 3.04 -9.10 -16.18
C SER A 690 3.00 -9.77 -17.53
N PHE A 691 2.20 -10.82 -17.60
CA PHE A 691 1.74 -11.40 -18.84
C PHE A 691 1.01 -10.29 -19.62
N ASN A 692 1.60 -9.84 -20.72
CA ASN A 692 0.91 -8.95 -21.64
C ASN A 692 -0.03 -9.83 -22.47
N PRO A 693 -1.35 -9.78 -22.27
CA PRO A 693 -2.24 -10.44 -23.20
C PRO A 693 -1.99 -9.84 -24.58
N LEU A 694 -1.88 -10.72 -25.58
CA LEU A 694 -1.81 -10.27 -26.96
C LEU A 694 -3.04 -9.40 -27.26
N ALA A 695 -2.82 -8.26 -27.87
CA ALA A 695 -3.92 -7.42 -28.32
C ALA A 695 -4.89 -8.26 -29.19
N GLU A 696 -6.18 -8.07 -29.00
CA GLU A 696 -7.18 -8.71 -29.84
C GLU A 696 -6.98 -8.20 -31.27
N ILE A 697 -6.50 -9.07 -32.12
CA ILE A 697 -6.34 -8.81 -33.56
C ILE A 697 -7.44 -9.51 -34.32
N SER A 698 -7.84 -8.93 -35.45
CA SER A 698 -8.86 -9.52 -36.32
C SER A 698 -8.49 -10.95 -36.72
N PRO A 699 -9.47 -11.85 -36.92
CA PRO A 699 -9.22 -13.23 -37.37
C PRO A 699 -8.34 -13.32 -38.61
N GLU A 700 -8.49 -12.37 -39.54
CA GLU A 700 -7.71 -12.25 -40.77
C GLU A 700 -6.24 -11.93 -40.51
N SER A 701 -5.97 -10.94 -39.63
CA SER A 701 -4.61 -10.60 -39.21
C SER A 701 -3.95 -11.76 -38.46
N ARG A 702 -4.70 -12.50 -37.64
CA ARG A 702 -4.22 -13.70 -36.95
C ARG A 702 -3.83 -14.81 -37.92
N ALA A 703 -4.65 -15.04 -38.96
CA ALA A 703 -4.36 -16.03 -40.00
C ALA A 703 -3.11 -15.64 -40.82
N LEU A 704 -2.97 -14.35 -41.14
CA LEU A 704 -1.80 -13.82 -41.87
C LEU A 704 -0.51 -13.95 -41.08
N ILE A 705 -0.52 -13.63 -39.79
CA ILE A 705 0.65 -13.80 -38.90
C ILE A 705 1.02 -15.28 -38.75
N LYS A 706 0.03 -16.17 -38.56
CA LYS A 706 0.25 -17.62 -38.51
C LYS A 706 0.86 -18.13 -39.82
N GLY A 707 0.31 -17.72 -40.97
CA GLY A 707 0.81 -18.08 -42.29
C GLY A 707 2.23 -17.57 -42.54
N ALA A 708 2.52 -16.31 -42.16
CA ALA A 708 3.85 -15.74 -42.28
C ALA A 708 4.89 -16.48 -41.44
N ASN A 709 4.56 -16.87 -40.20
CA ASN A 709 5.46 -17.64 -39.35
C ASN A 709 5.67 -19.10 -39.86
N LEU A 710 4.62 -19.73 -40.38
CA LEU A 710 4.68 -21.12 -40.83
C LEU A 710 5.40 -21.27 -42.18
N ILE A 711 5.19 -20.33 -43.10
CA ILE A 711 5.70 -20.38 -44.49
C ILE A 711 6.92 -19.47 -44.67
N GLY A 712 6.98 -18.31 -44.00
CA GLY A 712 7.99 -17.29 -44.23
C GLY A 712 9.39 -17.75 -43.92
N LEU A 713 9.60 -18.43 -42.79
CA LEU A 713 10.92 -18.93 -42.39
C LEU A 713 11.43 -20.06 -43.31
N PRO A 714 10.65 -21.08 -43.67
CA PRO A 714 11.04 -22.06 -44.70
C PRO A 714 11.33 -21.41 -46.06
N LEU A 715 10.52 -20.43 -46.47
CA LEU A 715 10.70 -19.73 -47.74
C LEU A 715 12.02 -18.96 -47.78
N LEU A 716 12.39 -18.29 -46.69
CA LEU A 716 13.70 -17.61 -46.56
C LEU A 716 14.86 -18.58 -46.67
N VAL A 717 14.77 -19.75 -46.05
CA VAL A 717 15.80 -20.81 -46.15
C VAL A 717 15.95 -21.30 -47.58
N VAL A 718 14.82 -21.54 -48.29
CA VAL A 718 14.82 -21.94 -49.70
C VAL A 718 15.44 -20.88 -50.59
N LEU A 719 15.07 -19.60 -50.39
CA LEU A 719 15.63 -18.47 -51.14
C LEU A 719 17.13 -18.33 -50.89
N ALA A 720 17.58 -18.45 -49.64
CA ALA A 720 19.01 -18.45 -49.31
C ALA A 720 19.75 -19.62 -49.94
N GLY A 721 19.12 -20.82 -49.99
CA GLY A 721 19.65 -22.00 -50.67
C GLY A 721 19.80 -21.79 -52.18
N ILE A 722 18.75 -21.23 -52.83
CA ILE A 722 18.78 -20.89 -54.25
C ILE A 722 19.89 -19.84 -54.54
N MET A 723 19.98 -18.80 -53.72
CA MET A 723 21.01 -17.76 -53.86
C MET A 723 22.44 -18.32 -53.71
N ALA A 724 22.67 -19.21 -52.76
CA ALA A 724 23.90 -19.92 -52.56
C ALA A 724 24.23 -20.83 -53.77
N TRP A 725 23.23 -21.53 -54.31
CA TRP A 725 23.38 -22.35 -55.50
C TRP A 725 23.75 -21.54 -56.74
N LEU A 726 23.07 -20.40 -56.98
CA LEU A 726 23.39 -19.48 -58.05
C LEU A 726 24.80 -18.90 -57.96
N LYS A 727 25.23 -18.49 -56.73
CA LYS A 727 26.60 -18.03 -56.47
C LYS A 727 27.64 -19.11 -56.73
N ARG A 728 27.38 -20.36 -56.36
CA ARG A 728 28.23 -21.53 -56.65
C ARG A 728 28.27 -21.79 -58.16
N GLY A 729 27.16 -21.71 -58.88
CA GLY A 729 27.07 -21.84 -60.31
C GLY A 729 27.88 -20.76 -61.06
N ALA A 730 27.75 -19.53 -60.65
CA ALA A 730 28.54 -18.40 -61.18
C ALA A 730 30.06 -18.55 -60.96
N ARG A 731 30.48 -18.99 -59.74
CA ARG A 731 31.88 -19.30 -59.45
C ARG A 731 32.42 -20.46 -60.27
N ARG A 732 31.63 -21.55 -60.49
CA ARG A 732 32.04 -22.65 -61.39
C ARG A 732 32.21 -22.22 -62.82
N ARG A 733 31.34 -21.32 -63.37
CA ARG A 733 31.47 -20.75 -64.69
C ARG A 733 32.72 -19.88 -64.85
N LYS A 734 32.99 -18.99 -63.85
CA LYS A 734 34.26 -18.20 -63.82
C LYS A 734 35.52 -19.04 -63.77
N LEU A 735 35.52 -20.11 -62.97
CA LEU A 735 36.66 -21.05 -62.94
C LEU A 735 36.83 -21.78 -64.23
N LYS A 736 35.78 -22.26 -64.88
CA LYS A 736 35.88 -22.88 -66.22
C LYS A 736 36.43 -21.94 -67.30
N GLN A 737 36.08 -20.63 -67.23
CA GLN A 737 36.59 -19.61 -68.16
C GLN A 737 38.07 -19.21 -67.90
N MET A 738 38.61 -19.46 -66.67
CA MET A 738 39.99 -19.18 -66.37
C MET A 738 40.93 -20.38 -66.69
N PHE A 739 40.39 -21.58 -66.97
CA PHE A 739 41.17 -22.78 -67.31
C PHE A 739 40.84 -23.32 -68.67
N SER A 740 40.06 -22.68 -69.52
CA SER A 740 39.91 -22.84 -70.97
C SER A 740 40.72 -21.72 -71.69
#